data_3ecb791a17204b6ca44b572f673c6e52
#
_entry.id   3ecb791a17204b6ca44b572f673c6e52
#
_cell.length_a   1.000
_cell.length_b   1.000
_cell.length_c   1.000
_cell.angle_alpha   90.00
_cell.angle_beta   90.00
_cell.angle_gamma   90.00
#
_symmetry.space_group_name_H-M   'P 1'
#
loop_
_entity.id
_entity.type
_entity.pdbx_description
1 polymer ?
#
loop_
_entity_poly.entity_id
_entity_poly.type
_entity_poly.pdbx_seq_one_letter_code
_entity_poly.pdbx_strand_id
1 'polypeptide(L)'
;FFGSTFLDFCESSFFIEKPFWSTVLIVLIPILIAIIVKIILQKYSISIVTPNYIFLGIVTVVYTILMIMFVYKTGIPAMDDQELILNAANDLLNNVPDMWDKGAYCYRFPNQNGFVLFVALGLKMFGADNQMVFQYLNIPMLILSSFFLSKTIYLLFNDKKLARYSYILLLGFFQLNCYVTFVYGTLYGLAASVAGIFLLIKYFKKRNIVNGLVGISLLSIGYGFKSNYLIMIVAACLLLLFDAIVKKSLKSVISLVWGIVFYVVVVTSISSTIYHLTGKKVDEGTPNTAWVAMGLQESYKAPGWWNGYNAKVFADNEYDISKTKEAISQNISERMEELKKDKDYTMSFFSKKTASQWSEGTFECFYITNLDRGRLSNPTWTDSVKNLMVDGHSANRAVTTICNYFIVFLWLGIILFLIFDFRKLDAYKLIFAITFIGGFLFHLVWEAKGQYTIIYAYLMIPYMLRGYQLLLRRVCNISLGEKEAKEKRGTIIPVVVIALVVIVIGISNNKVVNETIKLNGDKERYESYMSHQVDDLDDGNYTIIPANDSSVTLAGLIGNDKKYSDKFVVDCSLISLCGKNSNGISDQSLGILEGKIDPGTSVGLSATDRSIFQRWIVKKVKDNTYEIYDEYNLALTYDKKEKKLSIEQYTGDKNQQWVIYLAK
;
A
#
# COMPACT_ATOMS: atom_id res chain seq x y z
N PHE A 1 -8.04 -13.05 -5.71
CA PHE A 1 -8.94 -11.93 -5.39
C PHE A 1 -10.22 -12.35 -4.65
N PHE A 2 -10.61 -13.60 -4.72
CA PHE A 2 -11.83 -14.13 -4.08
C PHE A 2 -11.53 -15.05 -2.88
N GLY A 3 -10.26 -15.32 -2.60
CA GLY A 3 -9.83 -16.15 -1.49
C GLY A 3 -9.61 -15.36 -0.21
N SER A 4 -9.57 -16.06 0.92
CA SER A 4 -9.14 -15.54 2.20
C SER A 4 -7.61 -15.56 2.28
N THR A 5 -7.02 -14.63 2.99
CA THR A 5 -5.58 -14.58 3.26
C THR A 5 -5.31 -13.93 4.60
N PHE A 6 -4.23 -14.33 5.23
CA PHE A 6 -3.70 -13.69 6.42
C PHE A 6 -2.39 -12.97 6.08
N LEU A 7 -2.25 -11.77 6.59
CA LEU A 7 -1.05 -10.97 6.52
C LEU A 7 -0.61 -10.63 7.92
N ASP A 8 0.63 -10.98 8.24
CA ASP A 8 1.24 -10.74 9.52
C ASP A 8 2.58 -10.05 9.32
N PHE A 9 2.58 -8.74 9.49
CA PHE A 9 3.78 -7.93 9.36
C PHE A 9 3.66 -6.62 10.14
N CYS A 10 4.78 -5.97 10.42
CA CYS A 10 4.85 -4.76 11.23
C CYS A 10 4.01 -3.57 10.71
N GLU A 11 3.63 -3.61 9.46
CA GLU A 11 2.87 -2.54 8.79
C GLU A 11 1.36 -2.73 8.94
N SER A 12 0.91 -3.97 9.06
CA SER A 12 -0.51 -4.30 9.16
C SER A 12 -0.66 -5.77 9.50
N SER A 13 -1.50 -6.11 10.46
CA SER A 13 -1.87 -7.50 10.75
C SER A 13 -3.35 -7.65 10.58
N PHE A 14 -3.76 -8.41 9.58
CA PHE A 14 -5.17 -8.66 9.35
C PHE A 14 -5.40 -9.96 8.60
N PHE A 15 -6.53 -10.55 8.90
CA PHE A 15 -7.05 -11.70 8.20
C PHE A 15 -8.15 -11.27 7.24
N ILE A 16 -7.93 -11.47 5.96
CA ILE A 16 -8.94 -11.18 4.94
C ILE A 16 -9.80 -12.42 4.79
N GLU A 17 -10.90 -12.46 5.51
CA GLU A 17 -11.88 -13.51 5.33
C GLU A 17 -12.93 -13.06 4.30
N LYS A 18 -13.05 -13.85 3.23
CA LYS A 18 -14.08 -13.67 2.21
C LYS A 18 -14.94 -14.94 2.17
N PRO A 19 -15.88 -15.11 3.11
CA PRO A 19 -16.72 -16.29 3.15
C PRO A 19 -17.43 -16.50 1.81
N PHE A 20 -17.58 -17.74 1.39
CA PHE A 20 -18.20 -18.09 0.11
C PHE A 20 -19.54 -17.39 -0.09
N TRP A 21 -20.43 -17.44 0.91
CA TRP A 21 -21.75 -16.81 0.81
C TRP A 21 -21.68 -15.29 0.69
N SER A 22 -20.77 -14.63 1.39
CA SER A 22 -20.57 -13.18 1.24
C SER A 22 -20.02 -12.83 -0.13
N THR A 23 -19.12 -13.64 -0.69
CA THR A 23 -18.64 -13.48 -2.07
C THR A 23 -19.78 -13.66 -3.08
N VAL A 24 -20.64 -14.67 -2.89
CA VAL A 24 -21.85 -14.86 -3.72
C VAL A 24 -22.79 -13.68 -3.62
N LEU A 25 -23.05 -13.18 -2.40
CA LEU A 25 -23.89 -12.01 -2.19
C LEU A 25 -23.32 -10.76 -2.87
N ILE A 26 -22.01 -10.54 -2.82
CA ILE A 26 -21.37 -9.40 -3.48
C ILE A 26 -21.53 -9.47 -5.00
N VAL A 27 -21.46 -10.67 -5.58
CA VAL A 27 -21.75 -10.87 -7.02
C VAL A 27 -23.22 -10.58 -7.33
N LEU A 28 -24.13 -10.96 -6.44
CA LEU A 28 -25.59 -10.77 -6.63
C LEU A 28 -26.04 -9.35 -6.27
N ILE A 29 -25.42 -8.68 -5.31
CA ILE A 29 -25.78 -7.33 -4.85
C ILE A 29 -25.90 -6.31 -6.00
N PRO A 30 -24.94 -6.18 -6.92
CA PRO A 30 -25.07 -5.26 -8.05
C PRO A 30 -26.29 -5.55 -8.93
N ILE A 31 -26.62 -6.82 -9.12
CA ILE A 31 -27.77 -7.25 -9.90
C ILE A 31 -29.07 -6.87 -9.17
N LEU A 32 -29.12 -7.16 -7.87
CA LEU A 32 -30.28 -6.80 -7.03
C LEU A 32 -30.48 -5.29 -6.94
N ILE A 33 -29.41 -4.53 -6.70
CA ILE A 33 -29.44 -3.07 -6.71
C ILE A 33 -29.92 -2.56 -8.07
N ALA A 34 -29.44 -3.12 -9.15
CA ALA A 34 -29.85 -2.74 -10.50
C ALA A 34 -31.38 -2.97 -10.71
N ILE A 35 -31.91 -4.08 -10.24
CA ILE A 35 -33.34 -4.40 -10.31
C ILE A 35 -34.15 -3.43 -9.44
N ILE A 36 -33.71 -3.19 -8.20
CA ILE A 36 -34.37 -2.26 -7.29
C ILE A 36 -34.36 -0.84 -7.86
N VAL A 37 -33.21 -0.37 -8.32
CA VAL A 37 -33.08 0.95 -8.96
C VAL A 37 -34.00 1.07 -10.17
N LYS A 38 -34.08 0.02 -11.01
CA LYS A 38 -35.01 -0.01 -12.15
C LYS A 38 -36.45 0.14 -11.71
N ILE A 39 -36.89 -0.63 -10.70
CA ILE A 39 -38.25 -0.57 -10.17
C ILE A 39 -38.56 0.85 -9.64
N ILE A 40 -37.65 1.44 -8.86
CA ILE A 40 -37.79 2.78 -8.31
C ILE A 40 -37.89 3.83 -9.42
N LEU A 41 -36.95 3.81 -10.37
CA LEU A 41 -36.89 4.75 -11.48
C LEU A 41 -38.15 4.67 -12.35
N GLN A 42 -38.66 3.46 -12.59
CA GLN A 42 -39.90 3.26 -13.34
C GLN A 42 -41.15 3.71 -12.57
N LYS A 43 -41.24 3.33 -11.28
CA LYS A 43 -42.40 3.68 -10.43
C LYS A 43 -42.56 5.18 -10.24
N TYR A 44 -41.45 5.91 -10.08
CA TYR A 44 -41.49 7.37 -9.80
C TYR A 44 -41.13 8.21 -11.01
N SER A 45 -40.99 7.62 -12.22
CA SER A 45 -40.60 8.32 -13.45
C SER A 45 -39.32 9.18 -13.29
N ILE A 46 -38.39 8.74 -12.42
CA ILE A 46 -37.20 9.48 -12.11
C ILE A 46 -36.19 9.30 -13.26
N SER A 47 -35.66 10.39 -13.79
CA SER A 47 -34.52 10.38 -14.71
C SER A 47 -33.25 10.65 -13.94
N ILE A 48 -32.23 9.78 -14.14
CA ILE A 48 -30.90 10.02 -13.57
C ILE A 48 -30.27 11.22 -14.30
N VAL A 49 -30.14 12.34 -13.61
CA VAL A 49 -29.60 13.59 -14.17
C VAL A 49 -28.08 13.53 -14.27
N THR A 50 -27.52 13.97 -15.39
CA THR A 50 -26.06 14.09 -15.50
C THR A 50 -25.56 15.23 -14.61
N PRO A 51 -24.61 15.00 -13.66
CA PRO A 51 -24.07 16.05 -12.82
C PRO A 51 -23.56 17.21 -13.68
N ASN A 52 -23.92 18.45 -13.38
CA ASN A 52 -23.41 19.61 -14.07
C ASN A 52 -22.04 20.03 -13.53
N TYR A 53 -21.36 20.96 -14.17
CA TYR A 53 -20.02 21.39 -13.75
C TYR A 53 -20.03 22.18 -12.44
N ILE A 54 -21.11 22.89 -12.12
CA ILE A 54 -21.26 23.62 -10.86
C ILE A 54 -21.31 22.61 -9.70
N PHE A 55 -22.12 21.56 -9.84
CA PHE A 55 -22.20 20.50 -8.86
C PHE A 55 -20.85 19.80 -8.67
N LEU A 56 -20.14 19.47 -9.75
CA LEU A 56 -18.80 18.87 -9.65
C LEU A 56 -17.81 19.84 -8.98
N GLY A 57 -17.92 21.14 -9.24
CA GLY A 57 -17.13 22.16 -8.54
C GLY A 57 -17.41 22.18 -7.04
N ILE A 58 -18.67 22.14 -6.64
CA ILE A 58 -19.07 22.07 -5.22
C ILE A 58 -18.51 20.80 -4.57
N VAL A 59 -18.64 19.63 -5.23
CA VAL A 59 -18.08 18.36 -4.73
C VAL A 59 -16.57 18.48 -4.55
N THR A 60 -15.87 19.12 -5.49
CA THR A 60 -14.41 19.32 -5.40
C THR A 60 -14.04 20.22 -4.22
N VAL A 61 -14.78 21.30 -3.99
CA VAL A 61 -14.55 22.20 -2.83
C VAL A 61 -14.77 21.47 -1.53
N VAL A 62 -15.91 20.76 -1.40
CA VAL A 62 -16.21 19.95 -0.19
C VAL A 62 -15.14 18.91 0.04
N TYR A 63 -14.74 18.19 -1.00
CA TYR A 63 -13.66 17.21 -0.93
C TYR A 63 -12.34 17.85 -0.45
N THR A 64 -11.96 18.99 -1.01
CA THR A 64 -10.75 19.73 -0.61
C THR A 64 -10.77 20.09 0.87
N ILE A 65 -11.91 20.62 1.36
CA ILE A 65 -12.07 20.95 2.78
C ILE A 65 -11.93 19.71 3.65
N LEU A 66 -12.58 18.60 3.28
CA LEU A 66 -12.49 17.34 4.03
C LEU A 66 -11.04 16.81 4.07
N MET A 67 -10.30 16.88 2.96
CA MET A 67 -8.91 16.44 2.91
C MET A 67 -7.97 17.35 3.70
N ILE A 68 -8.18 18.66 3.67
CA ILE A 68 -7.44 19.60 4.53
C ILE A 68 -7.70 19.28 6.02
N MET A 69 -8.95 19.03 6.38
CA MET A 69 -9.31 18.62 7.74
C MET A 69 -8.67 17.27 8.12
N PHE A 70 -8.64 16.32 7.18
CA PHE A 70 -8.03 15.01 7.38
C PHE A 70 -6.52 15.15 7.67
N VAL A 71 -5.77 15.88 6.83
CA VAL A 71 -4.34 16.16 7.06
C VAL A 71 -4.11 16.86 8.40
N TYR A 72 -4.92 17.89 8.70
CA TYR A 72 -4.82 18.64 9.95
C TYR A 72 -5.09 17.77 11.19
N LYS A 73 -6.13 16.92 11.12
CA LYS A 73 -6.54 16.07 12.25
C LYS A 73 -5.63 14.87 12.47
N THR A 74 -5.07 14.32 11.42
CA THR A 74 -4.12 13.20 11.54
C THR A 74 -2.75 13.69 12.00
N GLY A 75 -2.28 14.86 11.54
CA GLY A 75 -1.05 15.50 12.00
C GLY A 75 0.18 14.61 11.94
N ILE A 76 0.27 13.74 10.93
CA ILE A 76 1.30 12.70 10.82
C ILE A 76 2.64 13.33 10.40
N PRO A 77 3.71 13.15 11.15
CA PRO A 77 5.05 13.54 10.71
C PRO A 77 5.52 12.62 9.58
N ALA A 78 6.46 13.09 8.78
CA ALA A 78 7.18 12.23 7.85
C ALA A 78 8.08 11.28 8.64
N MET A 79 8.08 10.01 8.25
CA MET A 79 8.82 8.93 8.93
C MET A 79 9.42 7.99 7.88
N ASP A 80 10.39 7.19 8.28
CA ASP A 80 11.09 6.25 7.42
C ASP A 80 11.65 6.92 6.14
N ASP A 81 11.39 6.38 4.97
CA ASP A 81 11.82 6.96 3.70
C ASP A 81 11.42 8.42 3.51
N GLN A 82 10.28 8.85 4.06
CA GLN A 82 9.82 10.23 3.95
C GLN A 82 10.74 11.19 4.74
N GLU A 83 11.13 10.78 5.96
CA GLU A 83 12.08 11.54 6.78
C GLU A 83 13.44 11.62 6.10
N LEU A 84 13.94 10.52 5.55
CA LEU A 84 15.20 10.48 4.83
C LEU A 84 15.19 11.38 3.57
N ILE A 85 14.07 11.45 2.86
CA ILE A 85 13.87 12.36 1.73
C ILE A 85 13.89 13.84 2.19
N LEU A 86 13.22 14.14 3.30
CA LEU A 86 13.22 15.50 3.86
C LEU A 86 14.62 15.90 4.35
N ASN A 87 15.33 15.00 5.02
CA ASN A 87 16.70 15.22 5.46
C ASN A 87 17.63 15.47 4.26
N ALA A 88 17.54 14.63 3.22
CA ALA A 88 18.30 14.84 1.99
C ALA A 88 17.98 16.19 1.31
N ALA A 89 16.71 16.60 1.31
CA ALA A 89 16.32 17.91 0.78
C ALA A 89 16.87 19.08 1.59
N ASN A 90 16.88 18.97 2.94
CA ASN A 90 17.48 19.95 3.82
C ASN A 90 19.01 19.99 3.67
N ASP A 91 19.67 18.84 3.51
CA ASP A 91 21.10 18.76 3.23
C ASP A 91 21.47 19.54 1.96
N LEU A 92 20.67 19.40 0.89
CA LEU A 92 20.88 20.22 -0.33
C LEU A 92 20.76 21.73 -0.05
N LEU A 93 19.80 22.15 0.77
CA LEU A 93 19.59 23.56 1.09
C LEU A 93 20.70 24.12 1.98
N ASN A 94 21.28 23.29 2.83
CA ASN A 94 22.35 23.65 3.75
C ASN A 94 23.77 23.45 3.19
N ASN A 95 23.89 22.95 1.95
CA ASN A 95 25.16 22.57 1.32
C ASN A 95 25.95 21.52 2.09
N VAL A 96 25.25 20.56 2.72
CA VAL A 96 25.82 19.42 3.47
C VAL A 96 25.39 18.13 2.77
N PRO A 97 26.14 17.61 1.77
CA PRO A 97 25.67 16.52 0.91
C PRO A 97 25.86 15.12 1.50
N ASP A 98 25.73 14.95 2.82
CA ASP A 98 26.04 13.70 3.53
C ASP A 98 25.14 12.52 3.09
N MET A 99 23.92 12.82 2.70
CA MET A 99 22.97 11.79 2.19
C MET A 99 23.42 11.14 0.88
N TRP A 100 24.42 11.70 0.18
CA TRP A 100 25.02 11.12 -1.04
C TRP A 100 26.38 10.47 -0.78
N ASP A 101 26.86 10.41 0.46
CA ASP A 101 28.08 9.69 0.80
C ASP A 101 27.88 8.17 0.65
N LYS A 102 28.99 7.45 0.48
CA LYS A 102 28.99 6.01 0.28
C LYS A 102 28.21 5.31 1.40
N GLY A 103 27.18 4.57 1.05
CA GLY A 103 26.31 3.86 1.98
C GLY A 103 25.16 4.69 2.55
N ALA A 104 25.11 6.01 2.34
CA ALA A 104 24.00 6.84 2.76
C ALA A 104 22.74 6.63 1.88
N TYR A 105 21.61 7.23 2.26
CA TYR A 105 20.31 6.95 1.64
C TYR A 105 20.26 7.24 0.14
N CYS A 106 20.63 8.45 -0.30
CA CYS A 106 20.57 8.83 -1.70
C CYS A 106 21.64 8.14 -2.56
N TYR A 107 22.75 7.69 -1.95
CA TYR A 107 23.73 6.83 -2.60
C TYR A 107 23.13 5.44 -2.90
N ARG A 108 22.43 4.85 -1.94
CA ARG A 108 21.79 3.54 -2.09
C ARG A 108 20.55 3.57 -2.99
N PHE A 109 19.79 4.67 -2.95
CA PHE A 109 18.49 4.83 -3.62
C PHE A 109 18.44 6.07 -4.53
N PRO A 110 19.26 6.14 -5.59
CA PRO A 110 19.33 7.30 -6.48
C PRO A 110 18.02 7.58 -7.23
N ASN A 111 17.13 6.61 -7.31
CA ASN A 111 15.78 6.75 -7.86
C ASN A 111 14.89 7.73 -7.06
N GLN A 112 15.27 8.10 -5.84
CA GLN A 112 14.57 9.09 -5.03
C GLN A 112 15.01 10.53 -5.34
N ASN A 113 16.15 10.74 -5.99
CA ASN A 113 16.73 12.05 -6.24
C ASN A 113 15.78 13.03 -6.94
N GLY A 114 14.94 12.57 -7.86
CA GLY A 114 13.96 13.43 -8.50
C GLY A 114 12.93 14.02 -7.54
N PHE A 115 12.45 13.22 -6.60
CA PHE A 115 11.53 13.69 -5.58
C PHE A 115 12.25 14.52 -4.49
N VAL A 116 13.48 14.18 -4.14
CA VAL A 116 14.33 15.00 -3.22
C VAL A 116 14.52 16.42 -3.77
N LEU A 117 14.83 16.57 -5.06
CA LEU A 117 14.95 17.89 -5.69
C LEU A 117 13.64 18.69 -5.63
N PHE A 118 12.51 18.03 -5.88
CA PHE A 118 11.19 18.66 -5.76
C PHE A 118 10.91 19.11 -4.32
N VAL A 119 11.21 18.26 -3.35
CA VAL A 119 11.04 18.59 -1.93
C VAL A 119 11.96 19.74 -1.52
N ALA A 120 13.24 19.74 -1.93
CA ALA A 120 14.17 20.84 -1.67
C ALA A 120 13.65 22.18 -2.22
N LEU A 121 13.11 22.17 -3.45
CA LEU A 121 12.49 23.37 -4.02
C LEU A 121 11.29 23.85 -3.18
N GLY A 122 10.43 22.92 -2.74
CA GLY A 122 9.28 23.23 -1.89
C GLY A 122 9.69 23.81 -0.54
N LEU A 123 10.66 23.20 0.14
CA LEU A 123 11.19 23.70 1.42
C LEU A 123 11.83 25.08 1.26
N LYS A 124 12.53 25.32 0.17
CA LYS A 124 13.09 26.65 -0.14
C LYS A 124 12.00 27.72 -0.29
N MET A 125 10.84 27.35 -0.83
CA MET A 125 9.71 28.27 -1.07
C MET A 125 8.85 28.51 0.15
N PHE A 126 8.64 27.48 0.99
CA PHE A 126 7.65 27.47 2.08
C PHE A 126 8.25 27.39 3.48
N GLY A 127 9.56 27.27 3.60
CA GLY A 127 10.29 27.14 4.88
C GLY A 127 10.83 25.73 5.12
N ALA A 128 12.04 25.66 5.70
CA ALA A 128 12.83 24.42 5.84
C ALA A 128 12.13 23.32 6.67
N ASP A 129 11.34 23.70 7.68
CA ASP A 129 10.68 22.74 8.58
C ASP A 129 9.23 22.45 8.20
N ASN A 130 8.76 22.97 7.05
CA ASN A 130 7.35 22.88 6.66
C ASN A 130 7.05 21.64 5.84
N GLN A 131 7.23 20.46 6.44
CA GLN A 131 6.90 19.17 5.78
C GLN A 131 5.43 19.02 5.42
N MET A 132 4.52 19.62 6.21
CA MET A 132 3.07 19.49 5.96
C MET A 132 2.62 20.13 4.65
N VAL A 133 3.39 21.04 4.08
CA VAL A 133 3.06 21.63 2.78
C VAL A 133 2.92 20.56 1.68
N PHE A 134 3.74 19.50 1.74
CA PHE A 134 3.68 18.44 0.76
C PHE A 134 2.44 17.56 0.91
N GLN A 135 1.93 17.39 2.14
CA GLN A 135 0.67 16.71 2.41
C GLN A 135 -0.49 17.52 1.83
N TYR A 136 -0.51 18.84 2.03
CA TYR A 136 -1.52 19.70 1.41
C TYR A 136 -1.39 19.76 -0.11
N LEU A 137 -0.18 19.74 -0.68
CA LEU A 137 0.04 19.68 -2.12
C LEU A 137 -0.38 18.32 -2.75
N ASN A 138 -0.42 17.25 -1.97
CA ASN A 138 -0.95 15.97 -2.41
C ASN A 138 -2.46 16.05 -2.77
N ILE A 139 -3.21 16.92 -2.11
CA ILE A 139 -4.67 17.07 -2.35
C ILE A 139 -4.95 17.49 -3.80
N PRO A 140 -4.40 18.60 -4.33
CA PRO A 140 -4.58 18.94 -5.74
C PRO A 140 -4.05 17.89 -6.72
N MET A 141 -3.00 17.13 -6.36
CA MET A 141 -2.50 16.05 -7.21
C MET A 141 -3.54 14.93 -7.36
N LEU A 142 -4.24 14.58 -6.29
CA LEU A 142 -5.31 13.58 -6.33
C LEU A 142 -6.54 14.09 -7.09
N ILE A 143 -6.90 15.37 -6.92
CA ILE A 143 -7.96 16.02 -7.70
C ILE A 143 -7.63 16.00 -9.19
N LEU A 144 -6.40 16.36 -9.58
CA LEU A 144 -5.94 16.32 -10.98
C LEU A 144 -5.96 14.89 -11.54
N SER A 145 -5.51 13.91 -10.76
CA SER A 145 -5.57 12.49 -11.15
C SER A 145 -7.00 12.05 -11.43
N SER A 146 -7.93 12.37 -10.53
CA SER A 146 -9.35 12.04 -10.67
C SER A 146 -9.98 12.75 -11.86
N PHE A 147 -9.62 14.02 -12.07
CA PHE A 147 -10.11 14.82 -13.20
C PHE A 147 -9.65 14.26 -14.54
N PHE A 148 -8.35 14.02 -14.71
CA PHE A 148 -7.82 13.50 -15.98
C PHE A 148 -8.28 12.08 -16.24
N LEU A 149 -8.40 11.22 -15.19
CA LEU A 149 -8.93 9.86 -15.36
C LEU A 149 -10.41 9.89 -15.77
N SER A 150 -11.22 10.79 -15.18
CA SER A 150 -12.61 11.02 -15.60
C SER A 150 -12.71 11.49 -17.06
N LYS A 151 -11.87 12.43 -17.46
CA LYS A 151 -11.79 12.86 -18.88
C LYS A 151 -11.34 11.73 -19.81
N THR A 152 -10.46 10.87 -19.33
CA THR A 152 -10.03 9.66 -20.05
C THR A 152 -11.21 8.69 -20.24
N ILE A 153 -12.03 8.46 -19.23
CA ILE A 153 -13.25 7.66 -19.33
C ILE A 153 -14.18 8.18 -20.43
N TYR A 154 -14.34 9.50 -20.51
CA TYR A 154 -15.10 10.09 -21.60
C TYR A 154 -14.49 9.79 -22.99
N LEU A 155 -13.18 9.91 -23.11
CA LEU A 155 -12.51 9.61 -24.38
C LEU A 155 -12.60 8.12 -24.75
N LEU A 156 -12.52 7.21 -23.77
CA LEU A 156 -12.58 5.76 -24.01
C LEU A 156 -13.96 5.30 -24.44
N PHE A 157 -15.00 5.76 -23.76
CA PHE A 157 -16.37 5.21 -23.86
C PHE A 157 -17.39 6.17 -24.49
N ASN A 158 -16.99 7.41 -24.78
CA ASN A 158 -17.86 8.47 -25.33
C ASN A 158 -19.14 8.72 -24.51
N ASP A 159 -19.03 8.62 -23.18
CA ASP A 159 -20.14 8.73 -22.23
C ASP A 159 -19.86 9.82 -21.19
N LYS A 160 -20.50 11.00 -21.36
CA LYS A 160 -20.32 12.13 -20.45
C LYS A 160 -20.87 11.86 -19.06
N LYS A 161 -21.95 11.09 -18.98
CA LYS A 161 -22.61 10.77 -17.73
C LYS A 161 -21.75 9.84 -16.90
N LEU A 162 -21.27 8.76 -17.50
CA LEU A 162 -20.32 7.84 -16.87
C LEU A 162 -19.07 8.59 -16.37
N ALA A 163 -18.47 9.44 -17.22
CA ALA A 163 -17.30 10.22 -16.87
C ALA A 163 -17.51 11.16 -15.67
N ARG A 164 -18.65 11.84 -15.59
CA ARG A 164 -18.94 12.78 -14.50
C ARG A 164 -19.24 12.08 -13.17
N TYR A 165 -19.96 10.96 -13.19
CA TYR A 165 -20.16 10.14 -12.00
C TYR A 165 -18.85 9.49 -11.55
N SER A 166 -18.02 9.05 -12.49
CA SER A 166 -16.72 8.47 -12.13
C SER A 166 -15.77 9.47 -11.46
N TYR A 167 -15.87 10.77 -11.79
CA TYR A 167 -15.08 11.79 -11.08
C TYR A 167 -15.40 11.81 -9.58
N ILE A 168 -16.67 11.75 -9.21
CA ILE A 168 -17.11 11.73 -7.81
C ILE A 168 -16.62 10.45 -7.12
N LEU A 169 -16.75 9.31 -7.80
CA LEU A 169 -16.28 8.02 -7.25
C LEU A 169 -14.77 7.99 -7.06
N LEU A 170 -14.01 8.53 -8.00
CA LEU A 170 -12.54 8.59 -7.94
C LEU A 170 -12.06 9.48 -6.79
N LEU A 171 -12.72 10.60 -6.52
CA LEU A 171 -12.47 11.41 -5.31
C LEU A 171 -12.82 10.65 -4.02
N GLY A 172 -13.83 9.78 -4.07
CA GLY A 172 -14.24 8.95 -2.94
C GLY A 172 -13.41 7.67 -2.74
N PHE A 173 -12.33 7.45 -3.50
CA PHE A 173 -11.49 6.27 -3.35
C PHE A 173 -10.66 6.37 -2.08
N PHE A 174 -11.23 5.85 -0.97
CA PHE A 174 -10.75 6.05 0.39
C PHE A 174 -9.28 5.67 0.56
N GLN A 175 -8.87 4.54 0.02
CA GLN A 175 -7.51 4.05 0.17
C GLN A 175 -6.49 5.08 -0.33
N LEU A 176 -6.73 5.66 -1.52
CA LEU A 176 -5.83 6.66 -2.09
C LEU A 176 -5.95 8.03 -1.39
N ASN A 177 -7.10 8.32 -0.76
CA ASN A 177 -7.29 9.52 0.02
C ASN A 177 -6.38 9.53 1.26
N CYS A 178 -6.13 8.40 1.88
CA CYS A 178 -5.16 8.29 2.98
C CYS A 178 -3.74 8.66 2.53
N TYR A 179 -3.38 8.39 1.28
CA TYR A 179 -2.05 8.74 0.74
C TYR A 179 -1.78 10.24 0.64
N VAL A 180 -2.76 11.11 0.92
CA VAL A 180 -2.49 12.56 0.99
C VAL A 180 -1.53 12.93 2.12
N THR A 181 -1.44 12.11 3.19
CA THR A 181 -0.48 12.31 4.28
C THR A 181 0.92 11.78 3.95
N PHE A 182 1.06 11.00 2.87
CA PHE A 182 2.30 10.34 2.49
C PHE A 182 3.20 11.24 1.66
N VAL A 183 4.25 11.80 2.26
CA VAL A 183 5.23 12.67 1.60
C VAL A 183 6.20 11.84 0.77
N TYR A 184 5.69 11.36 -0.36
CA TYR A 184 6.43 10.50 -1.29
C TYR A 184 5.97 10.79 -2.72
N GLY A 185 6.75 10.48 -3.74
CA GLY A 185 6.43 10.81 -5.14
C GLY A 185 5.16 10.17 -5.73
N THR A 186 4.39 9.39 -4.95
CA THR A 186 3.26 8.59 -5.44
C THR A 186 2.17 9.43 -6.10
N LEU A 187 1.62 10.43 -5.41
CA LEU A 187 0.50 11.22 -5.95
C LEU A 187 0.93 12.21 -7.04
N TYR A 188 2.15 12.76 -6.94
CA TYR A 188 2.73 13.62 -7.97
C TYR A 188 2.96 12.84 -9.27
N GLY A 189 3.59 11.67 -9.17
CA GLY A 189 3.79 10.78 -10.29
C GLY A 189 2.48 10.30 -10.92
N LEU A 190 1.45 10.00 -10.09
CA LEU A 190 0.13 9.60 -10.56
C LEU A 190 -0.54 10.72 -11.37
N ALA A 191 -0.54 11.96 -10.86
CA ALA A 191 -1.16 13.09 -11.53
C ALA A 191 -0.54 13.35 -12.90
N ALA A 192 0.81 13.39 -12.96
CA ALA A 192 1.54 13.55 -14.21
C ALA A 192 1.25 12.40 -15.19
N SER A 193 1.29 11.16 -14.70
CA SER A 193 1.10 9.97 -15.55
C SER A 193 -0.32 9.84 -16.08
N VAL A 194 -1.34 10.09 -15.27
CA VAL A 194 -2.74 10.05 -15.73
C VAL A 194 -3.04 11.19 -16.72
N ALA A 195 -2.48 12.39 -16.52
CA ALA A 195 -2.55 13.47 -17.47
C ALA A 195 -1.86 13.10 -18.82
N GLY A 196 -0.72 12.43 -18.72
CA GLY A 196 0.01 11.91 -19.88
C GLY A 196 -0.82 10.90 -20.67
N ILE A 197 -1.43 9.91 -19.99
CA ILE A 197 -2.33 8.92 -20.60
C ILE A 197 -3.53 9.60 -21.26
N PHE A 198 -4.14 10.58 -20.61
CA PHE A 198 -5.23 11.37 -21.21
C PHE A 198 -4.83 11.99 -22.55
N LEU A 199 -3.67 12.61 -22.62
CA LEU A 199 -3.17 13.23 -23.85
C LEU A 199 -2.81 12.17 -24.91
N LEU A 200 -2.22 11.04 -24.53
CA LEU A 200 -1.94 9.95 -25.47
C LEU A 200 -3.22 9.36 -26.08
N ILE A 201 -4.26 9.15 -25.28
CA ILE A 201 -5.55 8.69 -25.80
C ILE A 201 -6.16 9.74 -26.74
N LYS A 202 -6.03 11.02 -26.40
CA LYS A 202 -6.44 12.12 -27.28
C LYS A 202 -5.62 12.14 -28.57
N TYR A 203 -4.31 11.82 -28.53
CA TYR A 203 -3.47 11.62 -29.70
C TYR A 203 -3.99 10.49 -30.58
N PHE A 204 -4.24 9.30 -30.02
CA PHE A 204 -4.75 8.16 -30.81
C PHE A 204 -6.09 8.45 -31.48
N LYS A 205 -6.96 9.24 -30.84
CA LYS A 205 -8.27 9.64 -31.40
C LYS A 205 -8.18 10.75 -32.44
N LYS A 206 -7.39 11.80 -32.19
CA LYS A 206 -7.36 13.03 -33.02
C LYS A 206 -6.13 13.16 -33.88
N ARG A 207 -5.15 12.29 -33.74
CA ARG A 207 -3.87 12.30 -34.52
C ARG A 207 -3.08 13.61 -34.43
N ASN A 208 -3.28 14.37 -33.35
CA ASN A 208 -2.50 15.58 -33.10
C ASN A 208 -1.18 15.21 -32.43
N ILE A 209 -0.04 15.42 -33.11
CA ILE A 209 1.30 15.06 -32.66
C ILE A 209 1.66 15.70 -31.32
N VAL A 210 1.25 16.94 -31.06
CA VAL A 210 1.53 17.65 -29.80
C VAL A 210 0.97 16.87 -28.59
N ASN A 211 -0.23 16.30 -28.73
CA ASN A 211 -0.79 15.46 -27.65
C ASN A 211 0.05 14.19 -27.42
N GLY A 212 0.65 13.63 -28.47
CA GLY A 212 1.56 12.48 -28.35
C GLY A 212 2.85 12.84 -27.61
N LEU A 213 3.50 13.91 -28.07
CA LEU A 213 4.77 14.39 -27.50
C LEU A 213 4.59 14.80 -26.02
N VAL A 214 3.63 15.67 -25.72
CA VAL A 214 3.38 16.14 -24.36
C VAL A 214 2.89 14.98 -23.46
N GLY A 215 2.06 14.08 -24.01
CA GLY A 215 1.57 12.93 -23.26
C GLY A 215 2.69 12.02 -22.76
N ILE A 216 3.61 11.63 -23.65
CA ILE A 216 4.74 10.78 -23.28
C ILE A 216 5.76 11.52 -22.39
N SER A 217 5.93 12.84 -22.57
CA SER A 217 6.76 13.66 -21.68
C SER A 217 6.24 13.72 -20.27
N LEU A 218 4.91 13.84 -20.08
CA LEU A 218 4.30 13.81 -18.74
C LEU A 218 4.48 12.47 -18.05
N LEU A 219 4.47 11.35 -18.79
CA LEU A 219 4.79 10.04 -18.22
C LEU A 219 6.25 9.99 -17.72
N SER A 220 7.19 10.55 -18.47
CA SER A 220 8.59 10.63 -18.06
C SER A 220 8.80 11.54 -16.85
N ILE A 221 8.05 12.64 -16.74
CA ILE A 221 8.02 13.47 -15.52
C ILE A 221 7.45 12.67 -14.34
N GLY A 222 6.39 11.88 -14.54
CA GLY A 222 5.84 10.97 -13.54
C GLY A 222 6.89 9.99 -13.00
N TYR A 223 7.71 9.42 -13.88
CA TYR A 223 8.85 8.59 -13.50
C TYR A 223 9.87 9.37 -12.64
N GLY A 224 10.15 10.62 -12.97
CA GLY A 224 11.05 11.47 -12.18
C GLY A 224 10.61 11.66 -10.73
N PHE A 225 9.30 11.61 -10.44
CA PHE A 225 8.76 11.60 -9.07
C PHE A 225 8.83 10.23 -8.41
N LYS A 226 8.57 9.15 -9.16
CA LYS A 226 8.59 7.78 -8.63
C LYS A 226 8.84 6.77 -9.77
N SER A 227 9.89 5.98 -9.61
CA SER A 227 10.36 5.02 -10.64
C SER A 227 9.32 3.98 -11.07
N ASN A 228 8.35 3.62 -10.23
CA ASN A 228 7.28 2.66 -10.57
C ASN A 228 6.45 3.08 -11.79
N TYR A 229 6.39 4.39 -12.11
CA TYR A 229 5.68 4.89 -13.31
C TYR A 229 6.36 4.53 -14.63
N LEU A 230 7.56 3.92 -14.60
CA LEU A 230 8.20 3.33 -15.78
C LEU A 230 7.29 2.33 -16.51
N ILE A 231 6.49 1.56 -15.75
CA ILE A 231 5.55 0.59 -16.31
C ILE A 231 4.51 1.25 -17.21
N MET A 232 4.06 2.47 -16.85
CA MET A 232 3.15 3.25 -17.70
C MET A 232 3.84 3.77 -18.97
N ILE A 233 5.11 4.16 -18.88
CA ILE A 233 5.91 4.55 -20.05
C ILE A 233 6.03 3.36 -21.01
N VAL A 234 6.39 2.19 -20.49
CA VAL A 234 6.51 0.96 -21.30
C VAL A 234 5.17 0.63 -21.98
N ALA A 235 4.06 0.68 -21.24
CA ALA A 235 2.73 0.44 -21.79
C ALA A 235 2.38 1.42 -22.91
N ALA A 236 2.71 2.71 -22.74
CA ALA A 236 2.51 3.74 -23.74
C ALA A 236 3.39 3.51 -24.98
N CYS A 237 4.66 3.17 -24.79
CA CYS A 237 5.60 2.84 -25.87
C CYS A 237 5.13 1.62 -26.68
N LEU A 238 4.63 0.56 -26.02
CA LEU A 238 4.06 -0.60 -26.70
C LEU A 238 2.87 -0.22 -27.58
N LEU A 239 1.97 0.64 -27.09
CA LEU A 239 0.83 1.13 -27.91
C LEU A 239 1.25 2.02 -29.06
N LEU A 240 2.24 2.90 -28.85
CA LEU A 240 2.79 3.74 -29.93
C LEU A 240 3.49 2.89 -30.98
N LEU A 241 4.24 1.87 -30.57
CA LEU A 241 4.88 0.91 -31.47
C LEU A 241 3.84 0.10 -32.27
N PHE A 242 2.83 -0.42 -31.60
CA PHE A 242 1.72 -1.13 -32.26
C PHE A 242 1.03 -0.23 -33.31
N ASP A 243 0.72 1.01 -32.95
CA ASP A 243 0.09 1.96 -33.84
C ASP A 243 1.02 2.37 -35.01
N ALA A 244 2.33 2.47 -34.75
CA ALA A 244 3.33 2.74 -35.78
C ALA A 244 3.38 1.60 -36.83
N ILE A 245 3.33 0.35 -36.37
CA ILE A 245 3.40 -0.83 -37.24
C ILE A 245 2.08 -1.03 -37.98
N VAL A 246 0.97 -1.12 -37.25
CA VAL A 246 -0.34 -1.51 -37.83
C VAL A 246 -0.94 -0.41 -38.69
N LYS A 247 -0.82 0.85 -38.26
CA LYS A 247 -1.34 2.02 -38.99
C LYS A 247 -0.30 2.77 -39.81
N LYS A 248 0.93 2.26 -39.84
CA LYS A 248 2.09 2.90 -40.55
C LYS A 248 2.23 4.39 -40.18
N SER A 249 2.04 4.73 -38.90
CA SER A 249 1.95 6.09 -38.42
C SER A 249 3.31 6.65 -38.09
N LEU A 250 3.85 7.50 -38.94
CA LEU A 250 5.11 8.24 -38.66
C LEU A 250 5.01 9.10 -37.39
N LYS A 251 3.82 9.68 -37.10
CA LYS A 251 3.58 10.43 -35.85
C LYS A 251 3.76 9.59 -34.61
N SER A 252 3.39 8.29 -34.66
CA SER A 252 3.61 7.38 -33.56
C SER A 252 5.08 7.02 -33.36
N VAL A 253 5.82 6.85 -34.47
CA VAL A 253 7.29 6.68 -34.45
C VAL A 253 7.96 7.88 -33.80
N ILE A 254 7.60 9.09 -34.23
CA ILE A 254 8.16 10.33 -33.66
C ILE A 254 7.84 10.45 -32.19
N SER A 255 6.59 10.14 -31.76
CA SER A 255 6.21 10.19 -30.36
C SER A 255 6.95 9.14 -29.52
N LEU A 256 7.19 7.95 -30.07
CA LEU A 256 7.95 6.88 -29.42
C LEU A 256 9.42 7.28 -29.22
N VAL A 257 10.07 7.74 -30.30
CA VAL A 257 11.47 8.18 -30.21
C VAL A 257 11.60 9.37 -29.24
N TRP A 258 10.71 10.34 -29.34
CA TRP A 258 10.66 11.48 -28.42
C TRP A 258 10.52 11.00 -26.94
N GLY A 259 9.64 10.00 -26.69
CA GLY A 259 9.46 9.45 -25.35
C GLY A 259 10.75 8.87 -24.76
N ILE A 260 11.51 8.11 -25.58
CA ILE A 260 12.81 7.57 -25.17
C ILE A 260 13.79 8.70 -24.89
N VAL A 261 13.91 9.66 -25.81
CA VAL A 261 14.81 10.81 -25.65
C VAL A 261 14.44 11.63 -24.41
N PHE A 262 13.17 11.95 -24.23
CA PHE A 262 12.73 12.76 -23.10
C PHE A 262 12.89 12.05 -21.77
N TYR A 263 12.69 10.73 -21.72
CA TYR A 263 13.01 9.92 -20.55
C TYR A 263 14.48 10.02 -20.16
N VAL A 264 15.39 9.88 -21.14
CA VAL A 264 16.84 10.04 -20.91
C VAL A 264 17.14 11.48 -20.43
N VAL A 265 16.53 12.48 -21.03
CA VAL A 265 16.69 13.89 -20.59
C VAL A 265 16.26 14.07 -19.13
N VAL A 266 15.13 13.48 -18.69
CA VAL A 266 14.67 13.57 -17.29
C VAL A 266 15.70 12.93 -16.36
N VAL A 267 16.13 11.71 -16.65
CA VAL A 267 17.08 10.96 -15.80
C VAL A 267 18.43 11.70 -15.71
N THR A 268 18.97 12.12 -16.84
CA THR A 268 20.27 12.83 -16.89
C THR A 268 20.19 14.20 -16.25
N SER A 269 19.07 14.93 -16.41
CA SER A 269 18.87 16.22 -15.76
C SER A 269 18.85 16.10 -14.23
N ILE A 270 18.14 15.09 -13.67
CA ILE A 270 18.12 14.84 -12.25
C ILE A 270 19.54 14.53 -11.75
N SER A 271 20.25 13.60 -12.39
CA SER A 271 21.61 13.22 -11.99
C SER A 271 22.61 14.37 -12.11
N SER A 272 22.54 15.15 -13.19
CA SER A 272 23.38 16.33 -13.39
C SER A 272 23.10 17.42 -12.34
N THR A 273 21.83 17.64 -12.00
CA THR A 273 21.46 18.63 -10.99
C THR A 273 22.01 18.22 -9.61
N ILE A 274 21.86 16.95 -9.22
CA ILE A 274 22.47 16.45 -7.98
C ILE A 274 23.98 16.62 -8.00
N TYR A 275 24.64 16.26 -9.09
CA TYR A 275 26.10 16.43 -9.20
C TYR A 275 26.51 17.91 -9.03
N HIS A 276 25.80 18.84 -9.65
CA HIS A 276 26.09 20.28 -9.52
C HIS A 276 25.88 20.82 -8.11
N LEU A 277 24.88 20.29 -7.40
CA LEU A 277 24.56 20.76 -6.03
C LEU A 277 25.45 20.11 -4.97
N THR A 278 25.87 18.87 -5.17
CA THR A 278 26.55 18.07 -4.14
C THR A 278 28.03 17.83 -4.43
N GLY A 279 28.46 17.96 -5.69
CA GLY A 279 29.77 17.48 -6.15
C GLY A 279 29.90 15.95 -6.19
N LYS A 280 28.85 15.21 -5.81
CA LYS A 280 28.86 13.72 -5.75
C LYS A 280 28.29 13.15 -7.03
N LYS A 281 28.98 12.16 -7.60
CA LYS A 281 28.49 11.42 -8.76
C LYS A 281 27.33 10.51 -8.36
N VAL A 282 26.25 10.58 -9.13
CA VAL A 282 25.11 9.65 -8.95
C VAL A 282 25.42 8.37 -9.72
N ASP A 283 25.71 7.31 -9.00
CA ASP A 283 25.91 5.97 -9.55
C ASP A 283 24.60 5.15 -9.55
N GLU A 284 24.68 3.86 -9.94
CA GLU A 284 23.50 2.97 -10.02
C GLU A 284 22.82 2.77 -8.66
N GLY A 285 23.57 2.91 -7.57
CA GLY A 285 23.11 2.59 -6.21
C GLY A 285 22.97 1.09 -5.98
N THR A 286 22.06 0.70 -5.10
CA THR A 286 21.75 -0.71 -4.87
C THR A 286 21.25 -1.34 -6.16
N PRO A 287 21.88 -2.43 -6.66
CA PRO A 287 21.46 -3.08 -7.89
C PRO A 287 19.99 -3.49 -7.87
N ASN A 288 19.24 -3.19 -8.92
CA ASN A 288 17.82 -3.52 -9.02
C ASN A 288 17.52 -5.02 -8.83
N THR A 289 18.46 -5.90 -9.14
CA THR A 289 18.35 -7.35 -8.92
C THR A 289 18.23 -7.71 -7.44
N ALA A 290 18.64 -6.83 -6.51
CA ALA A 290 18.48 -7.07 -5.07
C ALA A 290 17.00 -7.13 -4.66
N TRP A 291 16.14 -6.29 -5.29
CA TRP A 291 14.68 -6.36 -5.06
C TRP A 291 14.05 -7.59 -5.69
N VAL A 292 14.61 -8.10 -6.80
CA VAL A 292 14.18 -9.37 -7.39
C VAL A 292 14.56 -10.53 -6.46
N ALA A 293 15.80 -10.56 -5.96
CA ALA A 293 16.23 -11.58 -5.02
C ALA A 293 15.37 -11.58 -3.74
N MET A 294 15.14 -10.40 -3.16
CA MET A 294 14.28 -10.20 -1.99
C MET A 294 12.83 -10.62 -2.27
N GLY A 295 12.32 -10.26 -3.44
CA GLY A 295 10.96 -10.62 -3.88
C GLY A 295 10.74 -12.13 -4.08
N LEU A 296 11.80 -12.92 -4.18
CA LEU A 296 11.76 -14.38 -4.26
C LEU A 296 12.02 -15.07 -2.92
N GLN A 297 12.35 -14.33 -1.86
CA GLN A 297 12.64 -14.87 -0.53
C GLN A 297 11.43 -14.86 0.38
N GLU A 298 11.49 -15.68 1.43
CA GLU A 298 10.56 -15.56 2.56
C GLU A 298 10.85 -14.28 3.35
N SER A 299 9.82 -13.77 3.99
CA SER A 299 9.90 -12.65 4.92
C SER A 299 9.00 -12.94 6.11
N TYR A 300 9.35 -12.42 7.27
CA TYR A 300 8.50 -12.45 8.47
C TYR A 300 7.17 -11.69 8.27
N LYS A 301 7.11 -10.80 7.28
CA LYS A 301 5.88 -10.08 6.91
C LYS A 301 4.93 -10.95 6.08
N ALA A 302 5.37 -11.33 4.91
CA ALA A 302 4.71 -12.24 3.97
C ALA A 302 5.72 -12.61 2.86
N PRO A 303 5.52 -13.72 2.13
CA PRO A 303 6.44 -14.14 1.07
C PRO A 303 6.72 -13.00 0.06
N GLY A 304 8.00 -12.72 -0.18
CA GLY A 304 8.46 -11.70 -1.11
C GLY A 304 8.35 -10.25 -0.62
N TRP A 305 7.94 -10.03 0.63
CA TRP A 305 7.95 -8.70 1.25
C TRP A 305 9.35 -8.31 1.72
N TRP A 306 9.52 -7.05 2.08
CA TRP A 306 10.78 -6.52 2.58
C TRP A 306 11.28 -7.34 3.79
N ASN A 307 12.54 -7.79 3.71
CA ASN A 307 13.25 -8.54 4.76
C ASN A 307 14.66 -7.99 5.02
N GLY A 308 14.96 -6.78 4.51
CA GLY A 308 16.26 -6.14 4.68
C GLY A 308 17.37 -6.62 3.74
N TYR A 309 17.14 -7.66 2.93
CA TYR A 309 18.14 -8.27 2.06
C TYR A 309 18.84 -7.26 1.13
N ASN A 310 18.06 -6.36 0.50
CA ASN A 310 18.60 -5.37 -0.45
C ASN A 310 19.63 -4.43 0.19
N ALA A 311 19.39 -3.99 1.43
CA ALA A 311 20.33 -3.15 2.15
C ALA A 311 21.54 -3.97 2.63
N LYS A 312 21.28 -5.16 3.17
CA LYS A 312 22.31 -6.05 3.71
C LYS A 312 23.30 -6.51 2.65
N VAL A 313 22.83 -7.05 1.53
CA VAL A 313 23.72 -7.58 0.48
C VAL A 313 24.62 -6.49 -0.11
N PHE A 314 24.15 -5.23 -0.16
CA PHE A 314 24.96 -4.12 -0.65
C PHE A 314 26.01 -3.68 0.37
N ALA A 315 25.66 -3.63 1.65
CA ALA A 315 26.57 -3.30 2.73
C ALA A 315 27.64 -4.40 2.94
N ASP A 316 27.24 -5.68 2.95
CA ASP A 316 28.15 -6.83 3.12
C ASP A 316 29.21 -6.90 2.00
N ASN A 317 28.91 -6.36 0.83
CA ASN A 317 29.85 -6.23 -0.29
C ASN A 317 30.52 -4.85 -0.35
N GLU A 318 30.59 -4.12 0.78
CA GLU A 318 31.25 -2.81 0.89
C GLU A 318 30.75 -1.78 -0.14
N TYR A 319 29.49 -1.88 -0.54
CA TYR A 319 28.85 -1.05 -1.58
C TYR A 319 29.55 -1.16 -2.96
N ASP A 320 30.24 -2.26 -3.25
CA ASP A 320 30.78 -2.57 -4.57
C ASP A 320 29.65 -3.17 -5.45
N ILE A 321 29.32 -2.48 -6.53
CA ILE A 321 28.21 -2.87 -7.43
C ILE A 321 28.49 -4.22 -8.09
N SER A 322 29.72 -4.48 -8.50
CA SER A 322 30.09 -5.72 -9.22
C SER A 322 30.03 -6.93 -8.31
N LYS A 323 30.65 -6.86 -7.12
CA LYS A 323 30.60 -7.91 -6.10
C LYS A 323 29.16 -8.17 -5.64
N THR A 324 28.40 -7.10 -5.44
CA THR A 324 26.99 -7.19 -5.05
C THR A 324 26.15 -7.91 -6.11
N LYS A 325 26.31 -7.57 -7.39
CA LYS A 325 25.62 -8.25 -8.50
C LYS A 325 25.96 -9.73 -8.58
N GLU A 326 27.23 -10.10 -8.35
CA GLU A 326 27.67 -11.49 -8.32
C GLU A 326 27.02 -12.27 -7.17
N ALA A 327 27.05 -11.73 -5.94
CA ALA A 327 26.41 -12.32 -4.77
C ALA A 327 24.89 -12.48 -4.98
N ILE A 328 24.21 -11.45 -5.52
CA ILE A 328 22.79 -11.50 -5.83
C ILE A 328 22.48 -12.59 -6.87
N SER A 329 23.30 -12.71 -7.92
CA SER A 329 23.09 -13.71 -8.97
C SER A 329 23.19 -15.13 -8.42
N GLN A 330 24.14 -15.38 -7.52
CA GLN A 330 24.26 -16.65 -6.82
C GLN A 330 23.02 -16.93 -5.98
N ASN A 331 22.60 -15.98 -5.13
CA ASN A 331 21.44 -16.14 -4.27
C ASN A 331 20.14 -16.38 -5.05
N ILE A 332 19.95 -15.68 -6.19
CA ILE A 332 18.79 -15.94 -7.08
C ILE A 332 18.89 -17.38 -7.65
N SER A 333 20.06 -17.83 -8.07
CA SER A 333 20.23 -19.17 -8.63
C SER A 333 19.91 -20.25 -7.61
N GLU A 334 20.44 -20.13 -6.39
CA GLU A 334 20.16 -21.04 -5.28
C GLU A 334 18.66 -21.08 -4.96
N ARG A 335 18.03 -19.90 -4.85
CA ARG A 335 16.61 -19.79 -4.58
C ARG A 335 15.73 -20.38 -5.69
N MET A 336 16.10 -20.20 -6.94
CA MET A 336 15.41 -20.81 -8.08
C MET A 336 15.51 -22.32 -8.10
N GLU A 337 16.62 -22.90 -7.62
CA GLU A 337 16.75 -24.35 -7.45
C GLU A 337 15.83 -24.87 -6.33
N GLU A 338 15.75 -24.16 -5.20
CA GLU A 338 14.81 -24.51 -4.12
C GLU A 338 13.37 -24.50 -4.61
N LEU A 339 12.95 -23.44 -5.29
CA LEU A 339 11.61 -23.31 -5.84
C LEU A 339 11.29 -24.41 -6.88
N LYS A 340 12.27 -24.88 -7.64
CA LYS A 340 12.06 -25.98 -8.61
C LYS A 340 11.90 -27.35 -7.95
N LYS A 341 12.53 -27.57 -6.78
CA LYS A 341 12.51 -28.86 -6.09
C LYS A 341 11.13 -29.19 -5.51
N ASP A 342 10.41 -28.19 -5.01
CA ASP A 342 9.11 -28.36 -4.37
C ASP A 342 8.05 -27.48 -5.06
N LYS A 343 7.21 -28.12 -5.88
CA LYS A 343 6.15 -27.40 -6.63
C LYS A 343 5.01 -26.93 -5.73
N ASP A 344 4.68 -27.68 -4.68
CA ASP A 344 3.58 -27.33 -3.79
C ASP A 344 3.98 -26.14 -2.93
N TYR A 345 5.21 -26.12 -2.42
CA TYR A 345 5.80 -24.96 -1.78
C TYR A 345 5.80 -23.72 -2.71
N THR A 346 6.28 -23.89 -3.94
CA THR A 346 6.34 -22.80 -4.92
C THR A 346 4.96 -22.22 -5.21
N MET A 347 3.96 -23.06 -5.41
CA MET A 347 2.58 -22.62 -5.61
C MET A 347 2.05 -21.87 -4.37
N SER A 348 2.33 -22.36 -3.17
CA SER A 348 1.97 -21.69 -1.92
C SER A 348 2.65 -20.34 -1.79
N PHE A 349 3.96 -20.26 -2.01
CA PHE A 349 4.75 -19.03 -1.98
C PHE A 349 4.16 -17.94 -2.89
N PHE A 350 4.03 -18.22 -4.18
CA PHE A 350 3.50 -17.24 -5.13
C PHE A 350 2.02 -16.91 -4.91
N SER A 351 1.23 -17.84 -4.43
CA SER A 351 -0.17 -17.63 -4.08
C SER A 351 -0.30 -16.65 -2.90
N LYS A 352 0.44 -16.88 -1.82
CA LYS A 352 0.50 -15.98 -0.66
C LYS A 352 1.05 -14.62 -1.02
N LYS A 353 2.17 -14.58 -1.76
CA LYS A 353 2.76 -13.33 -2.26
C LYS A 353 1.77 -12.52 -3.09
N THR A 354 1.07 -13.16 -4.02
CA THR A 354 0.08 -12.49 -4.87
C THR A 354 -1.11 -12.01 -4.05
N ALA A 355 -1.62 -12.84 -3.14
CA ALA A 355 -2.75 -12.48 -2.28
C ALA A 355 -2.41 -11.28 -1.39
N SER A 356 -1.23 -11.26 -0.78
CA SER A 356 -0.81 -10.21 0.16
C SER A 356 -0.76 -8.82 -0.46
N GLN A 357 -0.47 -8.68 -1.74
CA GLN A 357 -0.34 -7.38 -2.40
C GLN A 357 -1.51 -7.01 -3.33
N TRP A 358 -2.35 -7.98 -3.77
CA TRP A 358 -3.42 -7.73 -4.73
C TRP A 358 -4.82 -8.02 -4.19
N SER A 359 -4.95 -8.79 -3.11
CA SER A 359 -6.23 -9.13 -2.50
C SER A 359 -6.51 -8.31 -1.23
N GLU A 360 -5.51 -7.70 -0.66
CA GLU A 360 -5.61 -6.77 0.46
C GLU A 360 -6.19 -5.45 -0.04
N GLY A 361 -7.39 -5.13 0.42
CA GLY A 361 -8.18 -4.03 -0.13
C GLY A 361 -7.82 -2.66 0.42
N THR A 362 -7.06 -2.56 1.50
CA THR A 362 -6.64 -1.28 2.07
C THR A 362 -5.39 -0.73 1.39
N PHE A 363 -4.59 -1.58 0.74
CA PHE A 363 -3.32 -1.20 0.13
C PHE A 363 -2.41 -0.45 1.11
N GLU A 364 -2.35 -0.90 2.36
CA GLU A 364 -1.59 -0.28 3.45
C GLU A 364 -1.99 1.19 3.75
N CYS A 365 -3.17 1.63 3.37
CA CYS A 365 -3.56 3.02 3.52
C CYS A 365 -3.60 3.48 4.98
N PHE A 366 -3.96 2.61 5.91
CA PHE A 366 -3.91 2.90 7.32
C PHE A 366 -2.48 2.99 7.83
N TYR A 367 -1.63 2.05 7.47
CA TYR A 367 -0.21 2.09 7.83
C TYR A 367 0.46 3.38 7.37
N ILE A 368 0.25 3.77 6.11
CA ILE A 368 0.85 5.00 5.54
C ILE A 368 0.39 6.26 6.26
N THR A 369 -0.89 6.35 6.61
CA THR A 369 -1.44 7.49 7.37
C THR A 369 -1.04 7.42 8.82
N ASN A 370 -0.67 6.29 9.28
CA ASN A 370 -0.52 5.92 10.63
C ASN A 370 0.87 5.41 10.93
N LEU A 371 1.86 5.65 10.11
CA LEU A 371 3.25 5.23 10.30
C LEU A 371 3.65 5.30 11.74
N ASP A 372 3.59 4.26 12.34
CA ASP A 372 3.37 3.80 13.57
C ASP A 372 4.13 4.17 14.77
N ARG A 373 5.18 4.78 14.62
CA ARG A 373 6.05 5.12 15.71
C ARG A 373 5.51 6.32 16.47
N GLY A 374 4.79 6.07 17.54
CA GLY A 374 4.28 7.12 18.44
C GLY A 374 2.94 7.70 18.05
N ARG A 375 2.23 7.09 17.15
CA ARG A 375 0.90 7.51 16.78
C ARG A 375 -0.11 7.44 17.81
N LEU A 376 0.01 6.47 18.61
CA LEU A 376 -0.86 6.24 19.72
C LEU A 376 -0.53 7.19 20.84
N SER A 377 0.68 7.69 20.87
CA SER A 377 1.10 8.77 21.75
C SER A 377 0.91 10.16 21.14
N ASN A 378 0.37 10.30 19.92
CA ASN A 378 0.06 11.61 19.39
C ASN A 378 -1.11 12.23 20.18
N PRO A 379 -0.86 13.18 21.09
CA PRO A 379 -1.89 13.73 21.96
C PRO A 379 -2.96 14.51 21.19
N THR A 380 -2.75 14.77 19.91
CA THR A 380 -3.70 15.49 19.06
C THR A 380 -4.78 14.60 18.47
N TRP A 381 -4.63 13.28 18.53
CA TRP A 381 -5.62 12.36 18.01
C TRP A 381 -6.84 12.28 18.92
N THR A 382 -8.00 12.61 18.35
CA THR A 382 -9.27 12.38 19.02
C THR A 382 -9.64 10.90 18.94
N ASP A 383 -10.50 10.43 19.84
CA ASP A 383 -11.00 9.05 19.84
C ASP A 383 -11.61 8.64 18.48
N SER A 384 -12.23 9.59 17.77
CA SER A 384 -12.75 9.34 16.42
C SER A 384 -11.65 9.06 15.41
N VAL A 385 -10.51 9.76 15.49
CA VAL A 385 -9.36 9.51 14.60
C VAL A 385 -8.72 8.19 14.96
N LYS A 386 -8.49 7.89 16.25
CA LYS A 386 -7.99 6.60 16.71
C LYS A 386 -8.89 5.47 16.24
N ASN A 387 -10.19 5.58 16.45
CA ASN A 387 -11.15 4.55 16.05
C ASN A 387 -11.14 4.26 14.54
N LEU A 388 -10.83 5.24 13.71
CA LEU A 388 -10.74 5.05 12.26
C LEU A 388 -9.37 4.53 11.81
N MET A 389 -8.29 5.04 12.40
CA MET A 389 -6.95 4.86 11.84
C MET A 389 -6.16 3.71 12.48
N VAL A 390 -6.51 3.32 13.71
CA VAL A 390 -5.80 2.27 14.44
C VAL A 390 -6.45 0.91 14.18
N ASP A 391 -5.63 -0.07 13.87
CA ASP A 391 -6.07 -1.44 13.61
C ASP A 391 -6.83 -2.02 14.80
N GLY A 392 -7.85 -2.83 14.52
CA GLY A 392 -8.67 -3.48 15.54
C GLY A 392 -9.82 -2.68 16.09
N HIS A 393 -9.85 -1.36 15.95
CA HIS A 393 -10.98 -0.53 16.35
C HIS A 393 -12.20 -0.73 15.44
N SER A 394 -13.39 -0.44 15.95
CA SER A 394 -14.65 -0.76 15.25
C SER A 394 -14.81 -0.07 13.90
N ALA A 395 -14.47 1.23 13.80
CA ALA A 395 -14.55 1.95 12.53
C ALA A 395 -13.46 1.50 11.55
N ASN A 396 -12.24 1.24 12.03
CA ASN A 396 -11.16 0.68 11.22
C ASN A 396 -11.58 -0.67 10.61
N ARG A 397 -12.06 -1.61 11.43
CA ARG A 397 -12.56 -2.92 10.95
C ARG A 397 -13.66 -2.80 9.90
N ALA A 398 -14.61 -1.88 10.13
CA ALA A 398 -15.70 -1.66 9.18
C ALA A 398 -15.18 -1.14 7.83
N VAL A 399 -14.27 -0.17 7.85
CA VAL A 399 -13.68 0.39 6.62
C VAL A 399 -12.77 -0.63 5.93
N THR A 400 -11.95 -1.37 6.67
CA THR A 400 -11.14 -2.47 6.13
C THR A 400 -12.00 -3.52 5.43
N THR A 401 -13.12 -3.90 6.05
CA THR A 401 -14.10 -4.82 5.44
C THR A 401 -14.65 -4.27 4.14
N ILE A 402 -15.06 -2.99 4.12
CA ILE A 402 -15.55 -2.32 2.90
C ILE A 402 -14.47 -2.30 1.82
N CYS A 403 -13.23 -1.97 2.17
CA CYS A 403 -12.11 -1.96 1.23
C CYS A 403 -11.85 -3.36 0.63
N ASN A 404 -11.87 -4.41 1.45
CA ASN A 404 -11.69 -5.78 1.00
C ASN A 404 -12.80 -6.23 0.04
N TYR A 405 -14.04 -5.85 0.31
CA TYR A 405 -15.14 -6.14 -0.60
C TYR A 405 -15.11 -5.28 -1.86
N PHE A 406 -14.61 -4.05 -1.78
CA PHE A 406 -14.41 -3.21 -2.95
C PHE A 406 -13.48 -3.86 -3.98
N ILE A 407 -12.43 -4.57 -3.56
CA ILE A 407 -11.53 -5.30 -4.47
C ILE A 407 -12.30 -6.39 -5.23
N VAL A 408 -13.15 -7.15 -4.56
CA VAL A 408 -14.01 -8.14 -5.24
C VAL A 408 -14.93 -7.46 -6.26
N PHE A 409 -15.52 -6.33 -5.86
CA PHE A 409 -16.39 -5.53 -6.73
C PHE A 409 -15.63 -4.95 -7.93
N LEU A 410 -14.40 -4.48 -7.72
CA LEU A 410 -13.52 -3.98 -8.78
C LEU A 410 -13.27 -5.06 -9.84
N TRP A 411 -12.82 -6.23 -9.44
CA TRP A 411 -12.49 -7.31 -10.37
C TRP A 411 -13.70 -7.89 -11.07
N LEU A 412 -14.83 -8.01 -10.38
CA LEU A 412 -16.08 -8.41 -11.00
C LEU A 412 -16.50 -7.44 -12.10
N GLY A 413 -16.41 -6.14 -11.85
CA GLY A 413 -16.73 -5.12 -12.86
C GLY A 413 -15.81 -5.20 -14.09
N ILE A 414 -14.52 -5.51 -13.90
CA ILE A 414 -13.56 -5.72 -14.99
C ILE A 414 -13.91 -6.97 -15.78
N ILE A 415 -14.27 -8.07 -15.14
CA ILE A 415 -14.72 -9.29 -15.81
C ILE A 415 -15.96 -9.00 -16.66
N LEU A 416 -16.93 -8.28 -16.14
CA LEU A 416 -18.12 -7.86 -16.89
C LEU A 416 -17.77 -7.01 -18.11
N PHE A 417 -16.80 -6.07 -17.96
CA PHE A 417 -16.31 -5.28 -19.08
C PHE A 417 -15.67 -6.15 -20.18
N LEU A 418 -14.79 -7.07 -19.80
CA LEU A 418 -14.14 -7.98 -20.76
C LEU A 418 -15.14 -8.81 -21.54
N ILE A 419 -16.19 -9.30 -20.90
CA ILE A 419 -17.19 -10.12 -21.54
C ILE A 419 -18.09 -9.33 -22.48
N PHE A 420 -18.48 -8.13 -22.06
CA PHE A 420 -19.47 -7.36 -22.80
C PHE A 420 -18.88 -6.44 -23.89
N ASP A 421 -17.65 -5.94 -23.72
CA ASP A 421 -17.12 -4.89 -24.60
C ASP A 421 -15.77 -5.24 -25.24
N PHE A 422 -15.07 -6.31 -24.80
CA PHE A 422 -13.70 -6.63 -25.22
C PHE A 422 -13.53 -6.78 -26.75
N ARG A 423 -14.48 -7.40 -27.43
CA ARG A 423 -14.38 -7.66 -28.88
C ARG A 423 -14.45 -6.42 -29.77
N LYS A 424 -14.78 -5.25 -29.20
CA LYS A 424 -14.97 -3.97 -29.92
C LYS A 424 -13.92 -2.93 -29.56
N LEU A 425 -12.82 -3.34 -28.90
CA LEU A 425 -11.85 -2.40 -28.37
C LEU A 425 -10.79 -2.04 -29.42
N ASP A 426 -10.61 -0.75 -29.65
CA ASP A 426 -9.39 -0.24 -30.24
C ASP A 426 -8.20 -0.47 -29.29
N ALA A 427 -7.00 -0.73 -29.84
CA ALA A 427 -5.81 -1.06 -29.03
C ALA A 427 -5.51 -0.01 -27.94
N TYR A 428 -5.69 1.29 -28.22
CA TYR A 428 -5.44 2.35 -27.24
C TYR A 428 -6.37 2.31 -26.01
N LYS A 429 -7.52 1.66 -26.13
CA LYS A 429 -8.43 1.47 -24.99
C LYS A 429 -7.92 0.42 -24.00
N LEU A 430 -6.88 -0.32 -24.36
CA LEU A 430 -6.26 -1.34 -23.52
C LEU A 430 -5.13 -0.80 -22.63
N ILE A 431 -4.83 0.52 -22.69
CA ILE A 431 -3.67 1.10 -21.99
C ILE A 431 -3.62 0.73 -20.50
N PHE A 432 -4.75 0.80 -19.80
CA PHE A 432 -4.79 0.44 -18.38
C PHE A 432 -4.64 -1.06 -18.16
N ALA A 433 -5.18 -1.89 -19.07
CA ALA A 433 -5.00 -3.34 -18.99
C ALA A 433 -3.54 -3.74 -19.24
N ILE A 434 -2.87 -3.14 -20.22
CA ILE A 434 -1.44 -3.36 -20.50
C ILE A 434 -0.59 -2.90 -19.30
N THR A 435 -0.90 -1.73 -18.74
CA THR A 435 -0.24 -1.22 -17.53
C THR A 435 -0.43 -2.17 -16.35
N PHE A 436 -1.66 -2.66 -16.13
CA PHE A 436 -1.96 -3.62 -15.06
C PHE A 436 -1.20 -4.94 -15.24
N ILE A 437 -1.24 -5.52 -16.45
CA ILE A 437 -0.53 -6.78 -16.75
C ILE A 437 0.97 -6.58 -16.55
N GLY A 438 1.54 -5.46 -17.03
CA GLY A 438 2.95 -5.14 -16.81
C GLY A 438 3.28 -5.03 -15.32
N GLY A 439 2.46 -4.33 -14.55
CA GLY A 439 2.62 -4.21 -13.10
C GLY A 439 2.48 -5.55 -12.38
N PHE A 440 1.50 -6.36 -12.76
CA PHE A 440 1.31 -7.68 -12.18
C PHE A 440 2.52 -8.61 -12.41
N LEU A 441 2.99 -8.69 -13.65
CA LEU A 441 4.17 -9.50 -14.00
C LEU A 441 5.45 -8.99 -13.33
N PHE A 442 5.61 -7.67 -13.24
CA PHE A 442 6.73 -7.06 -12.54
C PHE A 442 6.73 -7.42 -11.04
N HIS A 443 5.60 -7.25 -10.35
CA HIS A 443 5.50 -7.54 -8.93
C HIS A 443 5.40 -9.03 -8.61
N LEU A 444 5.29 -9.91 -9.60
CA LEU A 444 5.42 -11.35 -9.38
C LEU A 444 6.84 -11.73 -8.93
N VAL A 445 7.86 -11.04 -9.45
CA VAL A 445 9.27 -11.29 -9.12
C VAL A 445 9.91 -10.20 -8.26
N TRP A 446 9.38 -8.98 -8.28
CA TRP A 446 9.85 -7.85 -7.48
C TRP A 446 9.37 -7.95 -6.04
N GLU A 447 9.95 -7.15 -5.13
CA GLU A 447 9.43 -6.96 -3.78
C GLU A 447 7.91 -6.77 -3.78
N ALA A 448 7.23 -7.51 -2.90
CA ALA A 448 5.79 -7.37 -2.72
C ALA A 448 5.49 -6.24 -1.72
N LYS A 449 4.52 -5.38 -2.05
CA LYS A 449 4.01 -4.35 -1.15
C LYS A 449 2.66 -3.82 -1.67
N GLY A 450 1.66 -3.67 -0.78
CA GLY A 450 0.33 -3.18 -1.14
C GLY A 450 0.37 -1.76 -1.71
N GLN A 451 1.20 -0.88 -1.13
CA GLN A 451 1.38 0.50 -1.62
C GLN A 451 1.87 0.62 -3.07
N TYR A 452 2.49 -0.42 -3.62
CA TYR A 452 2.92 -0.38 -5.03
C TYR A 452 1.79 -0.73 -5.98
N THR A 453 0.79 -1.47 -5.51
CA THR A 453 -0.29 -2.01 -6.35
C THR A 453 -1.55 -1.14 -6.39
N ILE A 454 -1.71 -0.21 -5.44
CA ILE A 454 -2.86 0.71 -5.37
C ILE A 454 -3.08 1.51 -6.65
N ILE A 455 -2.01 1.97 -7.31
CA ILE A 455 -2.10 2.75 -8.56
C ILE A 455 -2.74 1.95 -9.68
N TYR A 456 -2.48 0.64 -9.77
CA TYR A 456 -3.08 -0.21 -10.79
C TYR A 456 -4.57 -0.44 -10.51
N ALA A 457 -4.96 -0.66 -9.25
CA ALA A 457 -6.35 -0.77 -8.87
C ALA A 457 -7.13 0.51 -9.24
N TYR A 458 -6.57 1.68 -8.94
CA TYR A 458 -7.15 2.98 -9.31
C TYR A 458 -7.31 3.14 -10.83
N LEU A 459 -6.31 2.74 -11.61
CA LEU A 459 -6.34 2.81 -13.07
C LEU A 459 -7.31 1.82 -13.72
N MET A 460 -7.72 0.77 -13.01
CA MET A 460 -8.69 -0.21 -13.51
C MET A 460 -10.16 0.19 -13.25
N ILE A 461 -10.42 1.21 -12.43
CA ILE A 461 -11.77 1.73 -12.13
C ILE A 461 -12.57 2.08 -13.40
N PRO A 462 -11.98 2.66 -14.48
CA PRO A 462 -12.71 2.91 -15.73
C PRO A 462 -13.37 1.65 -16.31
N TYR A 463 -12.67 0.52 -16.30
CA TYR A 463 -13.20 -0.74 -16.83
C TYR A 463 -14.27 -1.33 -15.91
N MET A 464 -14.05 -1.25 -14.59
CA MET A 464 -15.06 -1.64 -13.60
C MET A 464 -16.38 -0.91 -13.85
N LEU A 465 -16.33 0.42 -13.94
CA LEU A 465 -17.52 1.24 -14.14
C LEU A 465 -18.23 0.94 -15.46
N ARG A 466 -17.46 0.74 -16.53
CA ARG A 466 -18.02 0.36 -17.82
C ARG A 466 -18.67 -1.04 -17.76
N GLY A 467 -18.05 -1.99 -17.07
CA GLY A 467 -18.61 -3.31 -16.88
C GLY A 467 -19.98 -3.29 -16.20
N TYR A 468 -20.10 -2.59 -15.09
CA TYR A 468 -21.38 -2.43 -14.40
C TYR A 468 -22.41 -1.63 -15.21
N GLN A 469 -21.99 -0.61 -15.92
CA GLN A 469 -22.86 0.13 -16.83
C GLN A 469 -23.46 -0.80 -17.90
N LEU A 470 -22.64 -1.68 -18.49
CA LEU A 470 -23.09 -2.65 -19.48
C LEU A 470 -24.04 -3.71 -18.89
N LEU A 471 -23.76 -4.16 -17.67
CA LEU A 471 -24.64 -5.04 -16.91
C LEU A 471 -26.03 -4.38 -16.73
N LEU A 472 -26.06 -3.15 -16.22
CA LEU A 472 -27.30 -2.40 -16.01
C LEU A 472 -28.11 -2.21 -17.31
N ARG A 473 -27.41 -1.89 -18.40
CA ARG A 473 -28.06 -1.75 -19.71
C ARG A 473 -28.65 -3.05 -20.22
N ARG A 474 -27.91 -4.15 -20.13
CA ARG A 474 -28.30 -5.46 -20.72
C ARG A 474 -29.34 -6.21 -19.89
N VAL A 475 -29.17 -6.21 -18.57
CA VAL A 475 -30.04 -6.97 -17.66
C VAL A 475 -31.29 -6.16 -17.29
N CYS A 476 -31.12 -4.87 -17.03
CA CYS A 476 -32.19 -4.04 -16.46
C CYS A 476 -32.83 -3.05 -17.43
N ASN A 477 -32.36 -2.96 -18.67
CA ASN A 477 -32.72 -1.90 -19.64
C ASN A 477 -32.54 -0.48 -19.07
N ILE A 478 -31.67 -0.30 -18.07
CA ILE A 478 -31.37 1.01 -17.48
C ILE A 478 -30.23 1.63 -18.30
N SER A 479 -30.51 2.74 -18.97
CA SER A 479 -29.47 3.53 -19.67
C SER A 479 -28.91 4.59 -18.71
N LEU A 480 -27.71 4.34 -18.20
CA LEU A 480 -26.96 5.32 -17.40
C LEU A 480 -26.14 6.29 -18.25
N GLY A 481 -26.21 6.22 -19.58
CA GLY A 481 -25.45 7.04 -20.49
C GLY A 481 -26.24 7.64 -21.65
N GLU A 482 -25.56 8.37 -22.56
CA GLU A 482 -26.14 8.83 -23.81
C GLU A 482 -26.61 7.64 -24.66
N LYS A 483 -27.72 7.79 -25.40
CA LYS A 483 -28.29 6.72 -26.23
C LYS A 483 -27.29 6.32 -27.31
N GLU A 484 -26.62 5.21 -27.10
CA GLU A 484 -26.00 4.46 -28.20
C GLU A 484 -27.09 3.72 -29.00
N ALA A 485 -26.82 3.51 -30.28
CA ALA A 485 -27.74 2.81 -31.18
C ALA A 485 -28.24 1.50 -30.53
N LYS A 486 -29.51 1.16 -30.73
CA LYS A 486 -30.18 -0.03 -30.18
C LYS A 486 -29.31 -1.27 -30.29
N GLU A 487 -28.57 -1.59 -29.24
CA GLU A 487 -27.91 -2.91 -29.13
C GLU A 487 -28.98 -3.98 -28.97
N LYS A 488 -28.82 -5.09 -29.72
CA LYS A 488 -29.69 -6.27 -29.59
C LYS A 488 -29.72 -6.68 -28.10
N ARG A 489 -30.90 -6.97 -27.58
CA ARG A 489 -31.11 -7.50 -26.21
C ARG A 489 -30.11 -8.61 -25.93
N GLY A 490 -29.16 -8.39 -25.03
CA GLY A 490 -28.24 -9.42 -24.60
C GLY A 490 -29.01 -10.49 -23.80
N THR A 491 -28.72 -11.74 -24.08
CA THR A 491 -29.24 -12.85 -23.30
C THR A 491 -28.66 -12.79 -21.86
N ILE A 492 -29.44 -13.14 -20.86
CA ILE A 492 -29.03 -13.29 -19.45
C ILE A 492 -27.97 -14.40 -19.30
N ILE A 493 -27.92 -15.31 -20.28
CA ILE A 493 -27.04 -16.48 -20.29
C ILE A 493 -25.56 -16.15 -19.97
N PRO A 494 -24.90 -15.15 -20.59
CA PRO A 494 -23.53 -14.83 -20.24
C PRO A 494 -23.35 -14.41 -18.78
N VAL A 495 -24.31 -13.69 -18.21
CA VAL A 495 -24.27 -13.24 -16.81
C VAL A 495 -24.36 -14.41 -15.84
N VAL A 496 -25.26 -15.37 -16.15
CA VAL A 496 -25.42 -16.61 -15.37
C VAL A 496 -24.16 -17.47 -15.48
N VAL A 497 -23.61 -17.63 -16.69
CA VAL A 497 -22.36 -18.39 -16.90
C VAL A 497 -21.20 -17.76 -16.11
N ILE A 498 -21.07 -16.43 -16.10
CA ILE A 498 -20.04 -15.74 -15.33
C ILE A 498 -20.25 -15.94 -13.83
N ALA A 499 -21.47 -15.75 -13.35
CA ALA A 499 -21.78 -15.96 -11.95
C ALA A 499 -21.41 -17.40 -11.53
N LEU A 500 -21.73 -18.39 -12.37
CA LEU A 500 -21.35 -19.79 -12.13
C LEU A 500 -19.82 -19.98 -12.15
N VAL A 501 -19.12 -19.40 -13.12
CA VAL A 501 -17.64 -19.48 -13.19
C VAL A 501 -16.99 -18.82 -11.99
N VAL A 502 -17.45 -17.63 -11.58
CA VAL A 502 -16.93 -16.93 -10.38
C VAL A 502 -17.24 -17.75 -9.12
N ILE A 503 -18.40 -18.35 -9.02
CA ILE A 503 -18.78 -19.25 -7.92
C ILE A 503 -17.86 -20.48 -7.88
N VAL A 504 -17.64 -21.13 -9.01
CA VAL A 504 -16.76 -22.32 -9.07
C VAL A 504 -15.32 -21.96 -8.74
N ILE A 505 -14.79 -20.87 -9.28
CA ILE A 505 -13.45 -20.37 -8.95
C ILE A 505 -13.38 -19.98 -7.47
N GLY A 506 -14.40 -19.32 -6.94
CA GLY A 506 -14.48 -18.94 -5.52
C GLY A 506 -14.49 -20.16 -4.59
N ILE A 507 -15.25 -21.21 -4.93
CA ILE A 507 -15.27 -22.47 -4.16
C ILE A 507 -13.90 -23.15 -4.22
N SER A 508 -13.32 -23.28 -5.41
CA SER A 508 -12.03 -23.94 -5.61
C SER A 508 -10.91 -23.19 -4.86
N ASN A 509 -10.81 -21.88 -5.02
CA ASN A 509 -9.84 -21.07 -4.31
C ASN A 509 -10.06 -21.07 -2.79
N ASN A 510 -11.31 -20.96 -2.34
CA ASN A 510 -11.61 -20.98 -0.92
C ASN A 510 -11.18 -22.29 -0.24
N LYS A 511 -11.33 -23.42 -0.95
CA LYS A 511 -10.86 -24.72 -0.45
C LYS A 511 -9.34 -24.74 -0.31
N VAL A 512 -8.60 -24.36 -1.35
CA VAL A 512 -7.12 -24.34 -1.35
C VAL A 512 -6.58 -23.35 -0.30
N VAL A 513 -7.13 -22.14 -0.24
CA VAL A 513 -6.69 -21.11 0.71
C VAL A 513 -7.02 -21.52 2.15
N ASN A 514 -8.22 -22.06 2.40
CA ASN A 514 -8.59 -22.52 3.74
C ASN A 514 -7.76 -23.73 4.19
N GLU A 515 -7.43 -24.66 3.29
CA GLU A 515 -6.52 -25.76 3.61
C GLU A 515 -5.11 -25.22 3.93
N THR A 516 -4.61 -24.26 3.16
CA THR A 516 -3.31 -23.63 3.40
C THR A 516 -3.29 -22.82 4.71
N ILE A 517 -4.33 -22.02 4.97
CA ILE A 517 -4.49 -21.26 6.23
C ILE A 517 -4.57 -22.22 7.43
N LYS A 518 -5.33 -23.31 7.31
CA LYS A 518 -5.45 -24.31 8.37
C LYS A 518 -4.13 -25.03 8.64
N LEU A 519 -3.39 -25.39 7.59
CA LEU A 519 -2.08 -26.03 7.71
C LEU A 519 -1.05 -25.16 8.41
N ASN A 520 -1.15 -23.83 8.24
CA ASN A 520 -0.22 -22.87 8.83
C ASN A 520 -0.68 -22.28 10.16
N GLY A 521 -1.91 -22.60 10.62
CA GLY A 521 -2.49 -22.00 11.83
C GLY A 521 -2.80 -20.48 11.68
N ASP A 522 -2.82 -19.96 10.46
CA ASP A 522 -2.96 -18.51 10.22
C ASP A 522 -4.29 -17.96 10.77
N LYS A 523 -5.35 -18.78 10.75
CA LYS A 523 -6.66 -18.36 11.25
C LYS A 523 -6.68 -18.28 12.77
N GLU A 524 -6.14 -19.27 13.43
CA GLU A 524 -6.03 -19.34 14.87
C GLU A 524 -5.14 -18.21 15.40
N ARG A 525 -4.04 -17.91 14.70
CA ARG A 525 -3.18 -16.75 15.01
C ARG A 525 -3.93 -15.44 14.92
N TYR A 526 -4.64 -15.21 13.82
CA TYR A 526 -5.43 -13.99 13.64
C TYR A 526 -6.57 -13.90 14.67
N GLU A 527 -7.30 -14.97 14.93
CA GLU A 527 -8.36 -14.98 15.94
C GLU A 527 -7.80 -14.73 17.34
N SER A 528 -6.64 -15.29 17.66
CA SER A 528 -5.90 -15.00 18.88
C SER A 528 -5.50 -13.52 18.92
N TYR A 529 -4.85 -13.01 17.91
CA TYR A 529 -4.49 -11.59 17.78
C TYR A 529 -5.72 -10.68 17.94
N MET A 530 -6.80 -10.95 17.21
CA MET A 530 -8.01 -10.11 17.25
C MET A 530 -8.77 -10.22 18.59
N SER A 531 -8.74 -11.35 19.24
CA SER A 531 -9.37 -11.53 20.56
C SER A 531 -8.61 -10.79 21.67
N HIS A 532 -7.32 -10.55 21.47
CA HIS A 532 -6.43 -9.93 22.44
C HIS A 532 -6.10 -8.47 22.11
N GLN A 533 -6.62 -7.93 21.00
CA GLN A 533 -6.33 -6.54 20.57
C GLN A 533 -6.88 -5.47 21.53
N VAL A 534 -7.73 -5.83 22.44
CA VAL A 534 -8.12 -4.93 23.51
C VAL A 534 -7.19 -5.27 24.67
N ASP A 535 -6.11 -4.52 24.79
CA ASP A 535 -5.32 -4.52 26.01
C ASP A 535 -6.24 -4.16 27.17
N ASP A 536 -6.11 -4.91 28.28
CA ASP A 536 -6.79 -4.53 29.52
C ASP A 536 -6.06 -3.38 30.23
N LEU A 537 -5.09 -2.77 29.54
CA LEU A 537 -4.30 -1.64 29.98
C LEU A 537 -4.44 -0.49 28.99
N ASP A 538 -4.81 0.69 29.48
CA ASP A 538 -4.89 1.89 28.65
C ASP A 538 -3.49 2.30 28.14
N ASP A 539 -3.44 2.99 27.01
CA ASP A 539 -2.21 3.58 26.52
C ASP A 539 -1.65 4.56 27.57
N GLY A 540 -0.37 4.46 27.84
CA GLY A 540 0.23 5.32 28.87
C GLY A 540 1.66 4.95 29.27
N ASN A 541 2.15 5.64 30.27
CA ASN A 541 3.48 5.42 30.81
C ASN A 541 3.39 4.56 32.07
N TYR A 542 4.11 3.45 32.10
CA TYR A 542 4.02 2.46 33.17
C TYR A 542 5.37 2.02 33.70
N THR A 543 5.37 1.61 34.96
CA THR A 543 6.45 0.82 35.57
C THR A 543 6.00 -0.63 35.63
N ILE A 544 6.81 -1.54 35.10
CA ILE A 544 6.52 -2.99 34.98
C ILE A 544 7.49 -3.77 35.86
N ILE A 545 6.95 -4.60 36.74
CA ILE A 545 7.70 -5.34 37.77
C ILE A 545 7.30 -6.80 37.70
N PRO A 546 8.22 -7.78 37.72
CA PRO A 546 7.87 -9.20 37.82
C PRO A 546 7.12 -9.50 39.14
N ALA A 547 6.02 -10.21 39.08
CA ALA A 547 5.23 -10.55 40.29
C ALA A 547 5.96 -11.52 41.25
N ASN A 548 6.96 -12.26 40.76
CA ASN A 548 7.81 -13.14 41.54
C ASN A 548 9.06 -12.47 42.13
N ASP A 549 9.35 -11.21 41.75
CA ASP A 549 10.49 -10.46 42.30
C ASP A 549 10.28 -8.93 42.25
N SER A 550 9.80 -8.39 43.37
CA SER A 550 9.55 -6.95 43.50
C SER A 550 10.81 -6.10 43.67
N SER A 551 12.00 -6.69 43.72
CA SER A 551 13.26 -5.96 43.84
C SER A 551 13.84 -5.47 42.50
N VAL A 552 13.29 -5.92 41.39
CA VAL A 552 13.75 -5.57 40.04
C VAL A 552 12.60 -5.00 39.20
N THR A 553 12.91 -4.17 38.23
CA THR A 553 11.97 -3.69 37.21
C THR A 553 12.29 -4.35 35.87
N LEU A 554 11.31 -4.43 34.97
CA LEU A 554 11.55 -4.92 33.62
C LEU A 554 12.64 -4.10 32.93
N ALA A 555 12.67 -2.77 33.09
CA ALA A 555 13.70 -1.91 32.56
C ALA A 555 15.10 -2.25 33.11
N GLY A 556 15.20 -2.58 34.40
CA GLY A 556 16.45 -3.01 35.02
C GLY A 556 16.93 -4.37 34.52
N LEU A 557 16.00 -5.29 34.22
CA LEU A 557 16.33 -6.64 33.71
C LEU A 557 16.86 -6.63 32.27
N ILE A 558 16.38 -5.73 31.44
CA ILE A 558 16.82 -5.62 30.04
C ILE A 558 18.06 -4.74 29.85
N GLY A 559 18.70 -4.31 30.94
CA GLY A 559 19.95 -3.55 30.90
C GLY A 559 19.76 -2.11 30.40
N ASN A 560 18.77 -1.41 30.97
CA ASN A 560 18.46 -0.03 30.60
C ASN A 560 19.73 0.86 30.60
N ASP A 561 20.04 1.43 29.44
CA ASP A 561 21.12 2.39 29.31
C ASP A 561 20.72 3.72 29.99
N LYS A 562 21.68 4.48 30.51
CA LYS A 562 21.44 5.80 31.16
C LYS A 562 20.68 6.82 30.30
N LYS A 563 20.50 6.52 29.01
CA LYS A 563 19.75 7.31 28.03
C LYS A 563 18.23 7.26 28.24
N TYR A 564 17.70 6.17 28.81
CA TYR A 564 16.26 5.96 28.96
C TYR A 564 15.81 6.06 30.42
N SER A 565 14.52 6.27 30.63
CA SER A 565 13.88 6.20 31.94
C SER A 565 13.55 4.77 32.31
N ASP A 566 13.24 4.51 33.59
CA ASP A 566 12.75 3.20 34.03
C ASP A 566 11.26 2.97 33.74
N LYS A 567 10.71 3.80 32.85
CA LYS A 567 9.30 3.77 32.45
C LYS A 567 9.14 3.22 31.05
N PHE A 568 8.05 2.52 30.83
CA PHE A 568 7.62 2.04 29.54
C PHE A 568 6.39 2.80 29.03
N VAL A 569 6.36 3.11 27.77
CA VAL A 569 5.15 3.45 27.04
C VAL A 569 4.51 2.14 26.62
N VAL A 570 3.32 1.88 27.06
CA VAL A 570 2.45 0.82 26.49
C VAL A 570 1.56 1.50 25.49
N ASP A 571 1.57 0.99 24.29
CA ASP A 571 0.91 1.59 23.16
C ASP A 571 0.52 0.53 22.12
N CYS A 572 -0.76 0.14 22.10
CA CYS A 572 -1.32 -0.88 21.22
C CYS A 572 -0.33 -2.01 20.90
N SER A 573 -0.17 -2.94 21.79
CA SER A 573 0.71 -4.09 21.62
C SER A 573 2.22 -3.79 21.59
N LEU A 574 2.63 -2.53 21.69
CA LEU A 574 4.03 -2.15 21.81
C LEU A 574 4.39 -1.76 23.25
N ILE A 575 5.48 -2.31 23.76
CA ILE A 575 6.08 -1.93 25.04
C ILE A 575 7.44 -1.29 24.75
N SER A 576 7.50 0.04 24.76
CA SER A 576 8.71 0.81 24.43
C SER A 576 9.26 1.52 25.65
N LEU A 577 10.60 1.65 25.75
CA LEU A 577 11.20 2.49 26.78
C LEU A 577 10.87 3.97 26.56
N CYS A 578 10.61 4.71 27.65
CA CYS A 578 10.51 6.16 27.59
C CYS A 578 11.90 6.80 27.47
N GLY A 579 12.06 7.77 26.59
CA GLY A 579 13.22 8.67 26.63
C GLY A 579 13.22 9.51 27.93
N LYS A 580 14.38 9.81 28.50
CA LYS A 580 14.49 10.55 29.78
C LYS A 580 13.76 11.91 29.79
N ASN A 581 13.64 12.54 28.64
CA ASN A 581 13.05 13.88 28.48
C ASN A 581 11.76 13.85 27.65
N SER A 582 11.18 12.70 27.40
CA SER A 582 9.95 12.56 26.64
C SER A 582 9.03 11.52 27.29
N ASN A 583 7.74 11.71 27.13
CA ASN A 583 6.73 10.72 27.53
C ASN A 583 6.29 9.85 26.31
N GLY A 584 7.04 9.90 25.23
CA GLY A 584 6.72 9.19 23.99
C GLY A 584 7.57 7.94 23.78
N ILE A 585 7.22 7.18 22.76
CA ILE A 585 7.93 5.98 22.30
C ILE A 585 9.37 6.34 21.95
N SER A 586 10.30 5.51 22.38
CA SER A 586 11.71 5.65 22.02
C SER A 586 12.06 4.82 20.77
N ASP A 587 13.31 4.89 20.37
CA ASP A 587 13.91 4.07 19.33
C ASP A 587 14.17 2.62 19.78
N GLN A 588 13.82 2.25 21.02
CA GLN A 588 14.02 0.93 21.59
C GLN A 588 12.73 0.38 22.21
N SER A 589 12.36 -0.82 21.84
CA SER A 589 11.17 -1.52 22.34
C SER A 589 11.52 -2.92 22.82
N LEU A 590 10.68 -3.42 23.73
CA LEU A 590 10.73 -4.81 24.17
C LEU A 590 10.47 -5.72 22.97
N GLY A 591 11.37 -6.64 22.71
CA GLY A 591 11.28 -7.53 21.56
C GLY A 591 11.83 -8.93 21.83
N ILE A 592 11.34 -9.90 21.08
CA ILE A 592 11.88 -11.25 21.02
C ILE A 592 13.16 -11.17 20.19
N LEU A 593 14.25 -11.63 20.77
CA LEU A 593 15.56 -11.59 20.11
C LEU A 593 15.74 -12.83 19.20
N GLU A 594 16.80 -12.81 18.38
CA GLU A 594 17.19 -13.93 17.51
C GLU A 594 16.24 -14.22 16.31
N GLY A 595 15.17 -13.44 16.12
CA GLY A 595 14.24 -13.61 15.00
C GLY A 595 13.51 -14.96 14.98
N LYS A 596 13.30 -15.57 16.15
CA LYS A 596 12.57 -16.83 16.34
C LYS A 596 11.50 -16.66 17.40
N ILE A 597 10.34 -17.27 17.17
CA ILE A 597 9.23 -17.30 18.12
C ILE A 597 9.06 -18.74 18.59
N ASP A 598 10.01 -19.18 19.40
CA ASP A 598 10.01 -20.51 20.04
C ASP A 598 10.13 -20.35 21.55
N PRO A 599 9.51 -21.25 22.36
CA PRO A 599 9.72 -21.28 23.80
C PRO A 599 11.20 -21.33 24.16
N GLY A 600 11.62 -20.53 25.13
CA GLY A 600 13.01 -20.37 25.53
C GLY A 600 13.77 -19.26 24.81
N THR A 601 13.18 -18.61 23.78
CA THR A 601 13.82 -17.49 23.09
C THR A 601 13.93 -16.29 24.01
N SER A 602 15.10 -15.66 24.02
CA SER A 602 15.39 -14.50 24.86
C SER A 602 14.59 -13.26 24.46
N VAL A 603 14.21 -12.46 25.46
CA VAL A 603 13.53 -11.18 25.29
C VAL A 603 14.44 -10.05 25.78
N GLY A 604 14.47 -8.95 25.06
CA GLY A 604 15.29 -7.80 25.39
C GLY A 604 14.90 -6.55 24.61
N LEU A 605 15.78 -5.56 24.55
CA LEU A 605 15.58 -4.37 23.74
C LEU A 605 16.05 -4.60 22.30
N SER A 606 15.25 -4.15 21.37
CA SER A 606 15.61 -4.05 19.94
C SER A 606 15.13 -2.72 19.38
N ALA A 607 15.70 -2.31 18.24
CA ALA A 607 15.23 -1.11 17.54
C ALA A 607 13.75 -1.21 17.27
N THR A 608 13.01 -0.14 17.53
CA THR A 608 11.55 -0.13 17.35
C THR A 608 11.20 -0.24 15.87
N ASP A 609 10.68 -1.37 15.47
CA ASP A 609 10.28 -1.68 14.09
C ASP A 609 8.85 -2.23 14.01
N ARG A 610 8.21 -2.49 15.15
CA ARG A 610 6.87 -3.07 15.31
C ARG A 610 6.65 -4.37 14.54
N SER A 611 7.72 -5.11 14.34
CA SER A 611 7.62 -6.47 13.82
C SER A 611 6.81 -7.37 14.75
N ILE A 612 6.47 -8.57 14.29
CA ILE A 612 5.83 -9.60 15.11
C ILE A 612 6.61 -9.92 16.38
N PHE A 613 7.93 -9.63 16.38
CA PHE A 613 8.80 -9.83 17.53
C PHE A 613 8.65 -8.77 18.63
N GLN A 614 7.93 -7.68 18.36
CA GLN A 614 7.71 -6.56 19.29
C GLN A 614 6.24 -6.36 19.66
N ARG A 615 5.37 -7.30 19.28
CA ARG A 615 3.94 -7.25 19.59
C ARG A 615 3.63 -8.01 20.85
N TRP A 616 3.09 -7.28 21.80
CA TRP A 616 2.75 -7.80 23.12
C TRP A 616 1.28 -7.52 23.45
N ILE A 617 0.66 -8.47 24.09
CA ILE A 617 -0.73 -8.42 24.53
C ILE A 617 -0.72 -8.44 26.05
N VAL A 618 -1.28 -7.41 26.66
CA VAL A 618 -1.30 -7.23 28.11
C VAL A 618 -2.68 -7.59 28.65
N LYS A 619 -2.80 -8.68 29.40
CA LYS A 619 -4.06 -9.17 29.96
C LYS A 619 -4.10 -9.03 31.47
N LYS A 620 -5.18 -8.43 31.96
CA LYS A 620 -5.39 -8.26 33.39
C LYS A 620 -5.78 -9.57 34.06
N VAL A 621 -5.04 -9.96 35.08
CA VAL A 621 -5.36 -11.12 35.93
C VAL A 621 -6.18 -10.68 37.13
N LYS A 622 -5.68 -9.69 37.91
CA LYS A 622 -6.35 -9.09 39.06
C LYS A 622 -5.67 -7.78 39.43
N ASP A 623 -6.39 -6.85 40.05
CA ASP A 623 -5.87 -5.55 40.49
C ASP A 623 -4.86 -4.96 39.50
N ASN A 624 -3.59 -4.81 39.91
CA ASN A 624 -2.49 -4.32 39.07
C ASN A 624 -1.60 -5.46 38.55
N THR A 625 -2.11 -6.69 38.53
CA THR A 625 -1.37 -7.85 38.03
C THR A 625 -1.87 -8.24 36.66
N TYR A 626 -0.92 -8.37 35.74
CA TYR A 626 -1.14 -8.63 34.33
C TYR A 626 -0.27 -9.78 33.86
N GLU A 627 -0.64 -10.34 32.72
CA GLU A 627 0.15 -11.28 31.92
C GLU A 627 0.45 -10.61 30.59
N ILE A 628 1.65 -10.86 30.06
CA ILE A 628 2.13 -10.28 28.81
C ILE A 628 2.44 -11.44 27.86
N TYR A 629 1.78 -11.47 26.71
CA TYR A 629 1.93 -12.50 25.69
C TYR A 629 2.43 -11.94 24.37
N ASP A 630 3.04 -12.78 23.57
CA ASP A 630 3.17 -12.53 22.14
C ASP A 630 1.91 -12.98 21.37
N GLU A 631 1.89 -12.77 20.06
CA GLU A 631 0.78 -13.20 19.19
C GLU A 631 0.57 -14.73 19.12
N TYR A 632 1.54 -15.51 19.57
CA TYR A 632 1.55 -16.97 19.51
C TYR A 632 1.18 -17.60 20.86
N ASN A 633 0.64 -16.79 21.78
CA ASN A 633 0.30 -17.19 23.15
C ASN A 633 1.50 -17.67 23.98
N LEU A 634 2.71 -17.25 23.63
CA LEU A 634 3.87 -17.44 24.48
C LEU A 634 3.95 -16.30 25.49
N ALA A 635 4.11 -16.63 26.75
CA ALA A 635 4.10 -15.67 27.84
C ALA A 635 5.49 -15.11 28.12
N LEU A 636 5.59 -13.80 28.28
CA LEU A 636 6.79 -13.15 28.79
C LEU A 636 7.09 -13.66 30.19
N THR A 637 8.20 -14.37 30.34
CA THR A 637 8.58 -15.11 31.53
C THR A 637 9.87 -14.58 32.12
N TYR A 638 9.90 -14.39 33.44
CA TYR A 638 11.10 -14.04 34.18
C TYR A 638 11.61 -15.19 35.04
N ASP A 639 12.77 -15.73 34.70
CA ASP A 639 13.48 -16.68 35.56
C ASP A 639 14.32 -15.91 36.61
N LYS A 640 13.86 -15.95 37.86
CA LYS A 640 14.53 -15.26 38.97
C LYS A 640 15.90 -15.87 39.32
N LYS A 641 16.14 -17.14 39.03
CA LYS A 641 17.41 -17.82 39.37
C LYS A 641 18.46 -17.42 38.35
N GLU A 642 18.12 -17.47 37.08
CA GLU A 642 19.02 -17.11 35.96
C GLU A 642 19.02 -15.61 35.64
N LYS A 643 18.10 -14.84 36.22
CA LYS A 643 17.87 -13.42 35.91
C LYS A 643 17.66 -13.18 34.42
N LYS A 644 16.92 -14.08 33.78
CA LYS A 644 16.71 -14.09 32.32
C LYS A 644 15.25 -13.83 31.98
N LEU A 645 15.04 -13.09 30.90
CA LEU A 645 13.74 -12.93 30.24
C LEU A 645 13.67 -13.80 29.00
N SER A 646 12.56 -14.53 28.85
CA SER A 646 12.26 -15.35 27.68
C SER A 646 10.76 -15.37 27.40
N ILE A 647 10.39 -15.83 26.22
CA ILE A 647 9.03 -16.27 25.93
C ILE A 647 8.92 -17.76 26.22
N GLU A 648 7.87 -18.17 26.91
CA GLU A 648 7.64 -19.57 27.29
C GLU A 648 6.20 -19.98 27.06
N GLN A 649 5.94 -21.29 27.01
CA GLN A 649 4.57 -21.77 27.03
C GLN A 649 3.83 -21.23 28.27
N TYR A 650 2.61 -20.76 28.04
CA TYR A 650 1.80 -20.22 29.12
C TYR A 650 1.44 -21.29 30.14
N THR A 651 1.74 -21.02 31.39
CA THR A 651 1.40 -21.87 32.55
C THR A 651 0.54 -21.16 33.58
N GLY A 652 0.47 -19.85 33.55
CA GLY A 652 -0.22 -19.01 34.53
C GLY A 652 0.54 -18.87 35.87
N ASP A 653 1.80 -19.27 35.90
CA ASP A 653 2.64 -19.17 37.09
C ASP A 653 3.08 -17.73 37.38
N LYS A 654 3.49 -17.47 38.63
CA LYS A 654 3.93 -16.13 39.05
C LYS A 654 5.13 -15.56 38.25
N ASN A 655 5.94 -16.40 37.65
CA ASN A 655 7.06 -16.01 36.84
C ASN A 655 6.61 -15.46 35.47
N GLN A 656 5.33 -15.62 35.10
CA GLN A 656 4.68 -15.08 33.91
C GLN A 656 3.74 -13.91 34.23
N GLN A 657 3.66 -13.53 35.50
CA GLN A 657 2.80 -12.43 35.96
C GLN A 657 3.62 -11.16 36.23
N TRP A 658 3.05 -10.02 35.89
CA TRP A 658 3.68 -8.70 35.97
C TRP A 658 2.80 -7.73 36.72
N VAL A 659 3.40 -7.01 37.64
CA VAL A 659 2.71 -5.91 38.35
C VAL A 659 2.99 -4.62 37.59
N ILE A 660 1.93 -3.96 37.13
CA ILE A 660 2.02 -2.79 36.26
C ILE A 660 1.35 -1.61 36.97
N TYR A 661 2.08 -0.54 37.13
CA TYR A 661 1.60 0.70 37.74
C TYR A 661 1.74 1.86 36.78
N LEU A 662 0.77 2.77 36.78
CA LEU A 662 0.88 4.04 36.09
C LEU A 662 2.10 4.79 36.65
N ALA A 663 3.01 5.17 35.78
CA ALA A 663 4.22 5.88 36.20
C ALA A 663 3.87 7.34 36.52
N LYS A 664 4.24 7.76 37.76
CA LYS A 664 4.04 9.14 38.24
C LYS A 664 4.95 10.10 37.52
#